data_b11b91391f02c44c43554a88a0c9270b
#
_entry.id   b11b91391f02c44c43554a88a0c9270b
#
_cell.length_a   1.000
_cell.length_b   1.000
_cell.length_c   1.000
_cell.angle_alpha   90.00
_cell.angle_beta   90.00
_cell.angle_gamma   90.00
#
_symmetry.space_group_name_H-M   'P 1'
#
loop_
_entity.id
_entity.type
_entity.pdbx_description
1 polymer ?
#
loop_
_entity_poly.entity_id
_entity_poly.type
_entity_poly.pdbx_seq_one_letter_code
_entity_poly.pdbx_strand_id
1 'polypeptide(L)'
;MLDKETATKEGNLNPEVVDRFLWTITTLPVEQAKLLTGKIHDEKWVYSMRAFHKSGYEFEKIIKKLVEGKESNAILELAQAILIVKDKAEIAEKVTVFSMDDPFYVSDIDASGIFEALANIEEPNTDTALQIVVNVMAEIIKLTEPDDTKVFEYIDSFSLFDVDFFTLEIKNKQGSSYREDVKNLAATIKKLIERTIGKKCAEPRESRRIFSYIDKLPSCRSMWRLRLFALAQCPGVFKEELKNAFFKLFEVKNYYEIEGGTEYKKALKISFNYLSDTDQRNYIANVFEYFSEKTKQNPDQAWHKRTGWEILSSICDFLKNDEPKKCEEVFGKKCDEKYEPEPSISHSMAGVVHHRSPINISDFKIDQIITNLKSEWEPEKLNEQFKNDDFLNPRGVEGLGDALKEDIKKRTNEYLKNINNFFDRNTIHPHYMYSLLRGIEEMLRNKQVLSLEQIDQIFGLFGIIKNEGEKTPFKRKDDKSWLTDWIEVHKVIIDILLYILENKEIKEEFHKTHREQIKNLISYLFTIKDSPSKENEKPEYGEPYHIAINSVRGRTYEAFVVFTENDGENLAEDVREIYKKTLFDDSLAVRFVIGRYLATFYFRDKEFIAGLFPEIFPKDTLNKKDVYLATWEGYLSNTLYDKLFVELKDYYSHAITLDPKDYTKRKYSTGLDESLAVHLALAFAQLGLEINNPLFTEFWSTPNTTRHQEFISFIGRSCLTKDSVDDTWLIDNKVSKEKLIKFWDWVLENVSEPKALSGFGFWVNPNKEILDDKVVVVKIAETLKKSGGDINWDYGILKRLPIFAEKNGEKTLEIISSFLLDSKNNLNQNRRVPMFSIDGEIKNALKIIYTNGDKDIKQKVTDFINILIEKGSSMFWNLKEVINEI
;
A
#
# COMPACT_ATOMS: atom_id res chain seq x y z
N MET A 1 -11.44 -29.76 32.46
CA MET A 1 -10.44 -29.96 31.40
C MET A 1 -9.68 -28.68 31.02
N LEU A 2 -10.18 -27.51 31.35
CA LEU A 2 -9.47 -26.23 31.22
C LEU A 2 -8.79 -25.79 32.52
N ASP A 3 -8.37 -26.74 33.36
CA ASP A 3 -7.68 -26.48 34.62
C ASP A 3 -6.27 -25.95 34.44
N LYS A 4 -5.67 -25.44 35.49
CA LYS A 4 -4.35 -24.79 35.56
C LYS A 4 -3.19 -25.49 34.80
N GLU A 5 -3.33 -26.77 34.46
CA GLU A 5 -2.34 -27.55 33.71
C GLU A 5 -2.33 -27.21 32.19
N THR A 6 -3.40 -26.60 31.64
CA THR A 6 -3.50 -26.20 30.23
C THR A 6 -3.14 -24.73 29.97
N ALA A 7 -2.88 -23.95 31.03
CA ALA A 7 -2.49 -22.57 30.91
C ALA A 7 -1.03 -22.46 30.50
N THR A 8 -0.73 -21.53 29.58
CA THR A 8 0.68 -21.14 29.28
C THR A 8 1.31 -20.45 30.50
N LYS A 9 2.64 -20.29 30.54
CA LYS A 9 3.34 -19.56 31.61
C LYS A 9 2.85 -18.10 31.79
N GLU A 10 2.18 -17.55 30.80
CA GLU A 10 1.57 -16.21 30.82
C GLU A 10 0.11 -16.21 31.29
N GLY A 11 -0.44 -17.36 31.65
CA GLY A 11 -1.82 -17.51 32.11
C GLY A 11 -2.87 -17.61 30.98
N ASN A 12 -2.44 -17.66 29.71
CA ASN A 12 -3.32 -17.87 28.57
C ASN A 12 -3.62 -19.37 28.38
N LEU A 13 -4.83 -19.68 27.92
CA LEU A 13 -5.21 -21.05 27.62
C LEU A 13 -4.49 -21.57 26.39
N ASN A 14 -4.33 -22.89 26.29
CA ASN A 14 -3.75 -23.51 25.10
C ASN A 14 -4.62 -23.25 23.86
N PRO A 15 -4.11 -22.61 22.80
CA PRO A 15 -4.88 -22.22 21.61
C PRO A 15 -5.59 -23.38 20.91
N GLU A 16 -4.96 -24.54 20.82
CA GLU A 16 -5.59 -25.71 20.17
C GLU A 16 -6.77 -26.25 20.96
N VAL A 17 -6.68 -26.18 22.29
CA VAL A 17 -7.78 -26.60 23.17
C VAL A 17 -8.95 -25.62 23.01
N VAL A 18 -8.68 -24.32 22.96
CA VAL A 18 -9.71 -23.29 22.77
C VAL A 18 -10.41 -23.46 21.42
N ASP A 19 -9.67 -23.57 20.32
CA ASP A 19 -10.23 -23.76 18.98
C ASP A 19 -11.09 -25.03 18.90
N ARG A 20 -10.68 -26.11 19.57
CA ARG A 20 -11.44 -27.35 19.60
C ARG A 20 -12.71 -27.24 20.44
N PHE A 21 -12.69 -26.52 21.55
CA PHE A 21 -13.90 -26.26 22.32
C PHE A 21 -14.90 -25.40 21.55
N LEU A 22 -14.45 -24.38 20.82
CA LEU A 22 -15.31 -23.59 19.93
C LEU A 22 -15.98 -24.49 18.88
N TRP A 23 -15.20 -25.35 18.23
CA TRP A 23 -15.76 -26.31 17.27
C TRP A 23 -16.77 -27.27 17.97
N THR A 24 -16.46 -27.75 19.17
CA THR A 24 -17.36 -28.63 19.91
C THR A 24 -18.67 -27.92 20.24
N ILE A 25 -18.65 -26.62 20.62
CA ILE A 25 -19.88 -25.85 20.87
C ILE A 25 -20.77 -25.82 19.61
N THR A 26 -20.21 -25.78 18.42
CA THR A 26 -21.00 -25.83 17.18
C THR A 26 -21.78 -27.14 17.00
N THR A 27 -21.34 -28.24 17.61
CA THR A 27 -21.98 -29.57 17.48
C THR A 27 -22.93 -29.89 18.60
N LEU A 28 -22.86 -29.19 19.75
CA LEU A 28 -23.70 -29.43 20.90
C LEU A 28 -25.14 -28.95 20.66
N PRO A 29 -26.15 -29.55 21.35
CA PRO A 29 -27.50 -28.98 21.48
C PRO A 29 -27.43 -27.56 22.05
N VAL A 30 -28.42 -26.69 21.67
CA VAL A 30 -28.45 -25.29 22.09
C VAL A 30 -28.39 -25.10 23.60
N GLU A 31 -29.11 -25.97 24.36
CA GLU A 31 -29.11 -25.94 25.83
C GLU A 31 -27.72 -26.14 26.47
N GLN A 32 -26.86 -26.89 25.81
CA GLN A 32 -25.49 -27.09 26.26
C GLN A 32 -24.53 -26.02 25.69
N ALA A 33 -24.76 -25.62 24.47
CA ALA A 33 -23.95 -24.56 23.83
C ALA A 33 -24.03 -23.25 24.62
N LYS A 34 -25.22 -22.82 25.04
CA LYS A 34 -25.42 -21.58 25.81
C LYS A 34 -24.69 -21.54 27.13
N LEU A 35 -24.47 -22.70 27.79
CA LEU A 35 -23.73 -22.76 29.05
C LEU A 35 -22.23 -22.51 28.90
N LEU A 36 -21.72 -22.59 27.67
CA LEU A 36 -20.30 -22.41 27.37
C LEU A 36 -20.00 -21.00 26.86
N THR A 37 -20.98 -20.21 26.44
CA THR A 37 -20.74 -18.83 25.94
C THR A 37 -20.19 -17.89 27.01
N GLY A 38 -20.69 -17.98 28.25
CA GLY A 38 -20.16 -17.24 29.39
C GLY A 38 -18.68 -17.55 29.65
N LYS A 39 -18.27 -18.81 29.44
CA LYS A 39 -16.85 -19.20 29.60
C LYS A 39 -15.94 -18.57 28.52
N ILE A 40 -16.43 -18.40 27.28
CA ILE A 40 -15.67 -17.70 26.22
C ILE A 40 -15.33 -16.29 26.68
N HIS A 41 -16.25 -15.62 27.33
CA HIS A 41 -16.06 -14.28 27.90
C HIS A 41 -15.17 -14.30 29.15
N ASP A 42 -15.56 -15.07 30.18
CA ASP A 42 -14.95 -15.05 31.52
C ASP A 42 -13.49 -15.53 31.50
N GLU A 43 -13.18 -16.52 30.67
CA GLU A 43 -11.85 -17.10 30.51
C GLU A 43 -11.07 -16.45 29.35
N LYS A 44 -11.62 -15.40 28.73
CA LYS A 44 -11.00 -14.62 27.67
C LYS A 44 -10.43 -15.45 26.52
N TRP A 45 -11.21 -16.43 26.05
CA TRP A 45 -10.75 -17.38 25.01
C TRP A 45 -10.24 -16.74 23.74
N VAL A 46 -10.81 -15.60 23.31
CA VAL A 46 -10.40 -14.88 22.12
C VAL A 46 -8.91 -14.51 22.15
N TYR A 47 -8.36 -14.17 23.32
CA TYR A 47 -6.93 -13.85 23.43
C TYR A 47 -6.02 -15.07 23.24
N SER A 48 -6.54 -16.26 23.53
CA SER A 48 -5.81 -17.52 23.42
C SER A 48 -5.99 -18.22 22.07
N MET A 49 -6.87 -17.73 21.20
CA MET A 49 -7.05 -18.29 19.84
C MET A 49 -5.84 -18.02 18.96
N ARG A 50 -5.56 -18.93 18.02
CA ARG A 50 -4.58 -18.72 16.97
C ARG A 50 -4.99 -17.58 16.04
N ALA A 51 -4.02 -16.82 15.53
CA ALA A 51 -4.29 -15.61 14.74
C ALA A 51 -5.24 -15.84 13.55
N PHE A 52 -5.11 -16.97 12.84
CA PHE A 52 -5.95 -17.30 11.69
C PHE A 52 -7.35 -17.83 12.04
N HIS A 53 -7.59 -18.20 13.32
CA HIS A 53 -8.91 -18.54 13.84
C HIS A 53 -9.63 -17.34 14.51
N LYS A 54 -8.93 -16.23 14.71
CA LYS A 54 -9.53 -15.00 15.24
C LYS A 54 -10.35 -14.28 14.17
N SER A 55 -11.40 -14.97 13.67
CA SER A 55 -12.27 -14.44 12.62
C SER A 55 -13.74 -14.65 13.00
N GLY A 56 -14.60 -13.74 12.58
CA GLY A 56 -16.04 -13.82 12.74
C GLY A 56 -16.65 -15.12 12.22
N TYR A 57 -16.06 -15.72 11.20
CA TYR A 57 -16.50 -17.01 10.64
C TYR A 57 -16.47 -18.16 11.66
N GLU A 58 -15.58 -18.15 12.61
CA GLU A 58 -15.53 -19.19 13.67
C GLU A 58 -16.72 -19.14 14.60
N PHE A 59 -17.37 -17.98 14.72
CA PHE A 59 -18.52 -17.76 15.59
C PHE A 59 -19.87 -17.84 14.88
N GLU A 60 -19.91 -17.82 13.54
CA GLU A 60 -21.15 -17.81 12.73
C GLU A 60 -22.11 -18.92 13.14
N LYS A 61 -21.63 -20.17 13.19
CA LYS A 61 -22.47 -21.33 13.52
C LYS A 61 -23.00 -21.28 14.95
N ILE A 62 -22.21 -20.76 15.88
CA ILE A 62 -22.60 -20.60 17.27
C ILE A 62 -23.72 -19.57 17.39
N ILE A 63 -23.53 -18.40 16.79
CA ILE A 63 -24.50 -17.30 16.80
C ILE A 63 -25.80 -17.71 16.13
N LYS A 64 -25.74 -18.34 14.96
CA LYS A 64 -26.95 -18.87 14.28
C LYS A 64 -27.74 -19.82 15.16
N LYS A 65 -27.07 -20.76 15.84
CA LYS A 65 -27.69 -21.69 16.77
C LYS A 65 -28.34 -20.98 17.94
N LEU A 66 -27.71 -19.99 18.56
CA LEU A 66 -28.25 -19.23 19.67
C LEU A 66 -29.47 -18.37 19.24
N VAL A 67 -29.42 -17.81 18.02
CA VAL A 67 -30.56 -17.06 17.44
C VAL A 67 -31.74 -17.99 17.19
N GLU A 68 -31.53 -19.15 16.58
CA GLU A 68 -32.58 -20.16 16.36
C GLU A 68 -33.18 -20.66 17.69
N GLY A 69 -32.37 -20.80 18.75
CA GLY A 69 -32.78 -21.16 20.10
C GLY A 69 -33.37 -20.01 20.91
N LYS A 70 -33.37 -18.77 20.40
CA LYS A 70 -33.81 -17.54 21.12
C LYS A 70 -33.06 -17.28 22.43
N GLU A 71 -31.77 -17.61 22.48
CA GLU A 71 -30.94 -17.53 23.67
C GLU A 71 -30.31 -16.15 23.84
N SER A 72 -31.13 -15.13 24.13
CA SER A 72 -30.69 -13.72 24.14
C SER A 72 -29.53 -13.44 25.11
N ASN A 73 -29.51 -14.03 26.31
CA ASN A 73 -28.42 -13.82 27.26
C ASN A 73 -27.09 -14.38 26.74
N ALA A 74 -27.12 -15.58 26.15
CA ALA A 74 -25.93 -16.19 25.57
C ALA A 74 -25.37 -15.37 24.36
N ILE A 75 -26.26 -14.74 23.59
CA ILE A 75 -25.85 -13.81 22.49
C ILE A 75 -25.16 -12.58 23.09
N LEU A 76 -25.67 -12.00 24.19
CA LEU A 76 -25.03 -10.86 24.86
C LEU A 76 -23.65 -11.22 25.43
N GLU A 77 -23.51 -12.38 26.11
CA GLU A 77 -22.21 -12.86 26.61
C GLU A 77 -21.22 -13.08 25.48
N LEU A 78 -21.66 -13.69 24.37
CA LEU A 78 -20.78 -13.90 23.21
C LEU A 78 -20.40 -12.59 22.54
N ALA A 79 -21.32 -11.61 22.44
CA ALA A 79 -21.03 -10.29 21.92
C ALA A 79 -19.92 -9.59 22.74
N GLN A 80 -20.02 -9.63 24.07
CA GLN A 80 -18.95 -9.08 24.93
C GLN A 80 -17.61 -9.79 24.75
N ALA A 81 -17.61 -11.08 24.40
CA ALA A 81 -16.41 -11.86 24.18
C ALA A 81 -15.71 -11.54 22.83
N ILE A 82 -16.48 -11.25 21.77
CA ILE A 82 -15.92 -11.10 20.43
C ILE A 82 -15.79 -9.64 19.95
N LEU A 83 -16.59 -8.72 20.49
CA LEU A 83 -16.52 -7.29 20.14
C LEU A 83 -15.43 -6.56 20.96
N ILE A 84 -14.26 -7.18 21.10
CA ILE A 84 -13.13 -6.62 21.84
C ILE A 84 -12.36 -5.68 20.91
N VAL A 85 -12.13 -4.45 21.40
CA VAL A 85 -11.35 -3.43 20.70
C VAL A 85 -9.88 -3.53 21.09
N LYS A 86 -8.97 -3.38 20.12
CA LYS A 86 -7.50 -3.37 20.33
C LYS A 86 -7.08 -2.14 21.12
N ASP A 87 -5.98 -2.26 21.85
CA ASP A 87 -5.38 -1.11 22.50
C ASP A 87 -4.72 -0.15 21.48
N LYS A 88 -4.70 1.15 21.81
CA LYS A 88 -4.09 2.20 20.96
C LYS A 88 -2.64 1.89 20.58
N ALA A 89 -1.88 1.26 21.49
CA ALA A 89 -0.49 0.85 21.25
C ALA A 89 -0.35 -0.27 20.20
N GLU A 90 -1.34 -1.13 20.02
CA GLU A 90 -1.35 -2.22 19.04
C GLU A 90 -1.67 -1.73 17.62
N ILE A 91 -2.28 -0.55 17.51
CA ILE A 91 -2.71 0.06 16.24
C ILE A 91 -1.72 1.16 15.79
N ALA A 92 -0.86 1.67 16.69
CA ALA A 92 -0.19 2.98 16.61
C ALA A 92 0.85 3.18 15.50
N GLU A 93 1.30 2.17 14.75
CA GLU A 93 2.33 2.40 13.71
C GLU A 93 1.81 2.91 12.36
N LYS A 94 0.49 2.91 12.10
CA LYS A 94 -0.05 3.17 10.75
C LYS A 94 -1.37 3.95 10.68
N VAL A 95 -1.70 4.76 11.66
CA VAL A 95 -2.95 5.54 11.60
C VAL A 95 -2.76 6.78 10.75
N THR A 96 -3.21 6.73 9.50
CA THR A 96 -3.48 7.94 8.70
C THR A 96 -5.00 8.11 8.57
N VAL A 97 -5.47 9.33 8.27
CA VAL A 97 -6.90 9.64 8.03
C VAL A 97 -7.55 8.71 6.98
N PHE A 98 -6.74 7.99 6.19
CA PHE A 98 -7.20 7.13 5.09
C PHE A 98 -6.89 5.63 5.25
N SER A 99 -6.11 5.23 6.26
CA SER A 99 -5.77 3.82 6.48
C SER A 99 -5.64 3.54 7.97
N MET A 100 -6.58 2.79 8.50
CA MET A 100 -6.48 2.17 9.82
C MET A 100 -6.47 0.65 9.68
N ASP A 101 -5.74 0.00 10.58
CA ASP A 101 -5.91 -1.43 10.81
C ASP A 101 -7.30 -1.68 11.44
N ASP A 102 -7.80 -2.90 11.28
CA ASP A 102 -9.04 -3.35 11.90
C ASP A 102 -9.03 -3.04 13.41
N PRO A 103 -10.01 -2.26 13.92
CA PRO A 103 -10.05 -1.90 15.34
C PRO A 103 -10.38 -3.08 16.26
N PHE A 104 -10.93 -4.16 15.72
CA PHE A 104 -11.32 -5.32 16.48
C PHE A 104 -10.20 -6.33 16.64
N TYR A 105 -10.23 -7.05 17.75
CA TYR A 105 -9.32 -8.15 18.01
C TYR A 105 -9.66 -9.39 17.17
N VAL A 106 -10.94 -9.58 16.86
CA VAL A 106 -11.48 -10.58 15.94
C VAL A 106 -11.72 -9.91 14.58
N SER A 107 -11.14 -10.42 13.50
CA SER A 107 -11.36 -9.91 12.14
C SER A 107 -12.71 -10.36 11.58
N ASP A 108 -13.20 -9.68 10.53
CA ASP A 108 -14.43 -10.05 9.81
C ASP A 108 -15.63 -10.31 10.75
N ILE A 109 -15.84 -9.47 11.74
CA ILE A 109 -16.89 -9.67 12.78
C ILE A 109 -18.29 -9.74 12.17
N ASP A 110 -18.57 -8.98 11.12
CA ASP A 110 -19.86 -9.02 10.42
C ASP A 110 -20.18 -10.41 9.85
N ALA A 111 -19.17 -11.17 9.43
CA ALA A 111 -19.35 -12.55 8.98
C ALA A 111 -19.91 -13.48 10.08
N SER A 112 -19.77 -13.10 11.35
CA SER A 112 -20.34 -13.85 12.47
C SER A 112 -21.86 -13.74 12.58
N GLY A 113 -22.49 -12.71 12.01
CA GLY A 113 -23.90 -12.38 12.17
C GLY A 113 -24.25 -11.74 13.51
N ILE A 114 -23.28 -11.36 14.34
CA ILE A 114 -23.52 -10.81 15.69
C ILE A 114 -24.28 -9.49 15.66
N PHE A 115 -23.97 -8.62 14.70
CA PHE A 115 -24.64 -7.33 14.56
C PHE A 115 -26.13 -7.48 14.28
N GLU A 116 -26.52 -8.42 13.41
CA GLU A 116 -27.91 -8.72 13.12
C GLU A 116 -28.60 -9.38 14.32
N ALA A 117 -27.91 -10.29 15.01
CA ALA A 117 -28.42 -10.93 16.22
C ALA A 117 -28.73 -9.91 17.34
N LEU A 118 -27.79 -8.97 17.61
CA LEU A 118 -27.97 -7.90 18.59
C LEU A 118 -29.08 -6.93 18.19
N ALA A 119 -29.12 -6.53 16.92
CA ALA A 119 -30.13 -5.60 16.40
C ALA A 119 -31.56 -6.17 16.51
N ASN A 120 -31.73 -7.48 16.47
CA ASN A 120 -33.02 -8.19 16.56
C ASN A 120 -33.31 -8.78 17.94
N ILE A 121 -32.42 -8.62 18.93
CA ILE A 121 -32.58 -9.19 20.27
C ILE A 121 -33.92 -8.77 20.91
N GLU A 122 -34.60 -9.68 21.63
CA GLU A 122 -35.92 -9.43 22.20
C GLU A 122 -35.85 -8.76 23.59
N GLU A 123 -36.92 -8.07 24.00
CA GLU A 123 -37.05 -7.54 25.36
C GLU A 123 -36.99 -8.70 26.39
N PRO A 124 -36.39 -8.51 27.58
CA PRO A 124 -35.93 -7.26 28.15
C PRO A 124 -34.44 -6.94 27.79
N ASN A 125 -33.78 -7.68 26.92
CA ASN A 125 -32.35 -7.63 26.66
C ASN A 125 -31.91 -6.50 25.70
N THR A 126 -32.86 -5.78 25.09
CA THR A 126 -32.59 -4.71 24.11
C THR A 126 -31.74 -3.56 24.68
N ASP A 127 -32.00 -3.18 25.94
CA ASP A 127 -31.26 -2.13 26.63
C ASP A 127 -29.80 -2.54 26.88
N THR A 128 -29.57 -3.79 27.29
CA THR A 128 -28.24 -4.35 27.52
C THR A 128 -27.46 -4.44 26.22
N ALA A 129 -28.13 -4.89 25.16
CA ALA A 129 -27.51 -4.92 23.82
C ALA A 129 -27.06 -3.51 23.39
N LEU A 130 -27.93 -2.49 23.59
CA LEU A 130 -27.57 -1.10 23.27
C LEU A 130 -26.35 -0.63 24.08
N GLN A 131 -26.27 -0.94 25.40
CA GLN A 131 -25.12 -0.59 26.23
C GLN A 131 -23.82 -1.22 25.72
N ILE A 132 -23.85 -2.52 25.36
CA ILE A 132 -22.68 -3.22 24.83
C ILE A 132 -22.17 -2.52 23.57
N VAL A 133 -23.02 -2.32 22.56
CA VAL A 133 -22.58 -1.75 21.26
C VAL A 133 -22.18 -0.28 21.37
N VAL A 134 -22.79 0.50 22.28
CA VAL A 134 -22.41 1.88 22.57
C VAL A 134 -21.04 1.95 23.26
N ASN A 135 -20.78 1.06 24.21
CA ASN A 135 -19.47 0.99 24.87
C ASN A 135 -18.38 0.61 23.86
N VAL A 136 -18.61 -0.38 23.01
CA VAL A 136 -17.68 -0.78 21.93
C VAL A 136 -17.42 0.40 20.99
N MET A 137 -18.46 1.13 20.58
CA MET A 137 -18.31 2.31 19.74
C MET A 137 -17.47 3.40 20.45
N ALA A 138 -17.69 3.60 21.74
CA ALA A 138 -16.90 4.56 22.53
C ALA A 138 -15.42 4.19 22.58
N GLU A 139 -15.08 2.92 22.72
CA GLU A 139 -13.70 2.44 22.69
C GLU A 139 -13.07 2.64 21.32
N ILE A 140 -13.77 2.30 20.24
CA ILE A 140 -13.30 2.53 18.86
C ILE A 140 -13.01 4.01 18.63
N ILE A 141 -13.92 4.91 18.99
CA ILE A 141 -13.72 6.35 18.78
C ILE A 141 -12.49 6.87 19.55
N LYS A 142 -12.26 6.38 20.79
CA LYS A 142 -11.07 6.75 21.57
C LYS A 142 -9.73 6.40 20.90
N LEU A 143 -9.70 5.36 20.06
CA LEU A 143 -8.49 5.01 19.31
C LEU A 143 -8.03 6.15 18.38
N THR A 144 -8.98 6.94 17.88
CA THR A 144 -8.72 8.04 16.94
C THR A 144 -8.64 9.41 17.63
N GLU A 145 -8.86 9.46 18.94
CA GLU A 145 -8.84 10.71 19.71
C GLU A 145 -7.41 11.28 19.75
N PRO A 146 -7.20 12.50 19.21
CA PRO A 146 -5.90 13.15 19.30
C PRO A 146 -5.58 13.52 20.76
N ASP A 147 -4.29 13.49 21.13
CA ASP A 147 -3.85 13.76 22.50
C ASP A 147 -4.08 15.21 22.97
N ASP A 148 -4.42 16.14 22.07
CA ASP A 148 -4.51 17.58 22.35
C ASP A 148 -5.75 18.21 21.69
N THR A 149 -6.99 17.83 22.12
CA THR A 149 -8.20 18.29 21.42
C THR A 149 -9.11 19.23 22.16
N LYS A 150 -9.51 20.24 21.38
CA LYS A 150 -10.81 20.90 21.52
C LYS A 150 -11.86 20.01 20.86
N VAL A 151 -12.72 19.49 21.65
CA VAL A 151 -13.65 18.37 21.50
C VAL A 151 -14.50 18.30 20.20
N PHE A 152 -14.58 19.33 19.38
CA PHE A 152 -15.39 19.36 18.16
C PHE A 152 -14.60 19.44 16.85
N GLU A 153 -13.27 19.46 16.93
CA GLU A 153 -12.43 19.76 15.77
C GLU A 153 -11.81 18.52 15.12
N TYR A 154 -11.99 17.31 15.67
CA TYR A 154 -11.43 16.13 15.04
C TYR A 154 -12.47 15.31 14.27
N ILE A 155 -12.03 14.86 13.13
CA ILE A 155 -12.72 13.89 12.29
C ILE A 155 -12.28 12.52 12.78
N ASP A 156 -13.23 11.69 13.20
CA ASP A 156 -12.90 10.32 13.55
C ASP A 156 -12.43 9.56 12.29
N SER A 157 -11.35 8.79 12.45
CA SER A 157 -10.71 8.09 11.32
C SER A 157 -11.49 6.86 10.81
N PHE A 158 -12.60 6.50 11.46
CA PHE A 158 -13.40 5.32 11.09
C PHE A 158 -14.44 5.61 10.01
N SER A 159 -14.36 6.77 9.36
CA SER A 159 -15.09 7.06 8.13
C SER A 159 -16.60 6.78 8.20
N LEU A 160 -17.25 7.25 9.26
CA LEU A 160 -18.70 7.30 9.31
C LEU A 160 -19.28 8.53 8.56
N PHE A 161 -18.43 9.30 7.87
CA PHE A 161 -18.82 10.50 7.15
C PHE A 161 -19.74 10.22 5.96
N ASP A 162 -19.64 9.04 5.34
CA ASP A 162 -20.44 8.62 4.19
C ASP A 162 -21.74 7.92 4.56
N VAL A 163 -22.06 7.78 5.85
CA VAL A 163 -23.33 7.19 6.29
C VAL A 163 -24.35 8.28 6.61
N ASP A 164 -25.63 7.92 6.50
CA ASP A 164 -26.77 8.70 6.99
C ASP A 164 -27.49 7.84 8.05
N PHE A 165 -27.39 8.25 9.31
CA PHE A 165 -27.98 7.49 10.43
C PHE A 165 -29.50 7.30 10.32
N PHE A 166 -30.23 8.13 9.56
CA PHE A 166 -31.66 7.93 9.35
C PHE A 166 -31.98 6.78 8.39
N THR A 167 -31.04 6.45 7.47
CA THR A 167 -31.23 5.42 6.44
C THR A 167 -30.26 4.26 6.55
N LEU A 168 -29.31 4.32 7.47
CA LEU A 168 -28.27 3.29 7.65
C LEU A 168 -28.87 1.92 7.99
N GLU A 169 -28.45 0.88 7.29
CA GLU A 169 -28.88 -0.49 7.48
C GLU A 169 -27.69 -1.44 7.63
N ILE A 170 -27.87 -2.55 8.33
CA ILE A 170 -26.89 -3.63 8.42
C ILE A 170 -26.77 -4.29 7.06
N LYS A 171 -25.56 -4.40 6.54
CA LYS A 171 -25.27 -5.03 5.25
C LYS A 171 -24.51 -6.33 5.46
N ASN A 172 -25.14 -7.45 5.14
CA ASN A 172 -24.47 -8.74 5.12
C ASN A 172 -23.72 -8.92 3.79
N LYS A 173 -22.41 -8.72 3.79
CA LYS A 173 -21.54 -8.99 2.63
C LYS A 173 -20.44 -9.98 3.01
N GLN A 174 -20.26 -11.02 2.20
CA GLN A 174 -19.06 -11.86 2.25
C GLN A 174 -17.86 -11.05 1.75
N GLY A 175 -16.78 -10.99 2.55
CA GLY A 175 -15.54 -10.30 2.21
C GLY A 175 -15.57 -8.79 2.48
N SER A 176 -16.00 -8.39 3.66
CA SER A 176 -16.03 -7.00 4.09
C SER A 176 -14.66 -6.47 4.50
N SER A 177 -14.51 -5.15 4.40
CA SER A 177 -13.41 -4.44 5.04
C SER A 177 -13.82 -4.06 6.47
N TYR A 178 -12.87 -3.84 7.39
CA TYR A 178 -13.12 -3.34 8.75
C TYR A 178 -14.03 -2.09 8.78
N ARG A 179 -14.11 -1.31 7.71
CA ARG A 179 -15.00 -0.16 7.58
C ARG A 179 -16.47 -0.57 7.59
N GLU A 180 -16.80 -1.72 7.02
CA GLU A 180 -18.17 -2.26 7.04
C GLU A 180 -18.51 -2.77 8.45
N ASP A 181 -17.58 -3.36 9.20
CA ASP A 181 -17.80 -3.77 10.60
C ASP A 181 -18.19 -2.59 11.48
N VAL A 182 -17.50 -1.46 11.38
CA VAL A 182 -17.83 -0.23 12.13
C VAL A 182 -19.16 0.37 11.67
N LYS A 183 -19.48 0.33 10.38
CA LYS A 183 -20.79 0.76 9.85
C LYS A 183 -21.92 -0.15 10.32
N ASN A 184 -21.71 -1.46 10.33
CA ASN A 184 -22.68 -2.42 10.82
C ASN A 184 -22.90 -2.28 12.34
N LEU A 185 -21.84 -1.98 13.11
CA LEU A 185 -21.97 -1.60 14.53
C LEU A 185 -22.84 -0.34 14.69
N ALA A 186 -22.60 0.70 13.89
CA ALA A 186 -23.39 1.94 13.90
C ALA A 186 -24.86 1.70 13.49
N ALA A 187 -25.10 0.85 12.49
CA ALA A 187 -26.45 0.43 12.07
C ALA A 187 -27.17 -0.37 13.16
N THR A 188 -26.43 -1.20 13.89
CA THR A 188 -26.96 -1.93 15.06
C THR A 188 -27.38 -0.96 16.16
N ILE A 189 -26.55 0.02 16.49
CA ILE A 189 -26.89 1.08 17.46
C ILE A 189 -28.15 1.82 17.01
N LYS A 190 -28.17 2.27 15.76
CA LYS A 190 -29.35 2.93 15.18
C LYS A 190 -30.63 2.09 15.38
N LYS A 191 -30.63 0.83 14.99
CA LYS A 191 -31.79 -0.05 15.10
C LYS A 191 -32.23 -0.30 16.54
N LEU A 192 -31.29 -0.42 17.46
CA LEU A 192 -31.57 -0.53 18.89
C LEU A 192 -32.14 0.78 19.47
N ILE A 193 -31.69 1.96 19.03
CA ILE A 193 -32.29 3.25 19.39
C ILE A 193 -33.73 3.34 18.93
N GLU A 194 -34.06 2.96 17.70
CA GLU A 194 -35.44 2.93 17.19
C GLU A 194 -36.34 2.01 18.00
N ARG A 195 -35.79 0.85 18.43
CA ARG A 195 -36.53 -0.15 19.20
C ARG A 195 -36.67 0.21 20.68
N THR A 196 -35.81 1.01 21.23
CA THR A 196 -35.82 1.43 22.66
C THR A 196 -36.40 2.84 22.78
N ILE A 197 -35.65 3.90 22.47
CA ILE A 197 -36.09 5.30 22.61
C ILE A 197 -37.35 5.53 21.76
N GLY A 198 -37.34 5.11 20.48
CA GLY A 198 -38.43 5.36 19.55
C GLY A 198 -39.77 4.72 19.99
N LYS A 199 -39.74 3.55 20.62
CA LYS A 199 -40.95 2.89 21.15
C LYS A 199 -41.41 3.39 22.52
N LYS A 200 -40.50 4.01 23.28
CA LYS A 200 -40.77 4.45 24.67
C LYS A 200 -41.04 5.95 24.80
N CYS A 201 -41.42 6.63 23.74
CA CYS A 201 -41.74 8.07 23.78
C CYS A 201 -42.87 8.45 24.77
N ALA A 202 -43.78 7.49 25.09
CA ALA A 202 -44.78 7.66 26.14
C ALA A 202 -44.22 7.55 27.58
N GLU A 203 -42.96 7.13 27.72
CA GLU A 203 -42.30 6.90 29.02
C GLU A 203 -41.05 7.81 29.13
N PRO A 204 -41.20 9.11 29.38
CA PRO A 204 -40.11 10.08 29.32
C PRO A 204 -38.88 9.75 30.20
N ARG A 205 -39.11 9.14 31.37
CA ARG A 205 -38.04 8.74 32.31
C ARG A 205 -37.15 7.64 31.68
N GLU A 206 -37.78 6.63 31.06
CA GLU A 206 -37.09 5.54 30.42
C GLU A 206 -36.33 5.98 29.17
N SER A 207 -36.94 6.79 28.31
CA SER A 207 -36.29 7.36 27.13
C SER A 207 -35.04 8.15 27.53
N ARG A 208 -35.09 8.99 28.59
CA ARG A 208 -33.95 9.73 29.13
C ARG A 208 -32.87 8.81 29.72
N ARG A 209 -33.29 7.76 30.46
CA ARG A 209 -32.35 6.78 30.99
C ARG A 209 -31.57 6.10 29.84
N ILE A 210 -32.26 5.69 28.80
CA ILE A 210 -31.65 5.02 27.66
C ILE A 210 -30.76 6.01 26.90
N PHE A 211 -31.22 7.24 26.66
CA PHE A 211 -30.42 8.27 25.99
C PHE A 211 -29.12 8.57 26.75
N SER A 212 -29.10 8.44 28.09
CA SER A 212 -27.90 8.66 28.89
C SER A 212 -26.73 7.72 28.53
N TYR A 213 -26.99 6.58 27.88
CA TYR A 213 -25.92 5.73 27.36
C TYR A 213 -25.24 6.36 26.14
N ILE A 214 -26.05 6.91 25.22
CA ILE A 214 -25.58 7.55 23.99
C ILE A 214 -24.88 8.88 24.28
N ASP A 215 -25.34 9.58 25.31
CA ASP A 215 -24.77 10.87 25.72
C ASP A 215 -23.36 10.72 26.32
N LYS A 216 -22.98 9.52 26.79
CA LYS A 216 -21.62 9.21 27.25
C LYS A 216 -20.59 8.99 26.13
N LEU A 217 -21.04 8.86 24.89
CA LEU A 217 -20.12 8.73 23.76
C LEU A 217 -19.17 9.93 23.67
N PRO A 218 -17.95 9.76 23.16
CA PRO A 218 -17.05 10.88 22.92
C PRO A 218 -17.70 11.98 22.07
N SER A 219 -17.27 13.23 22.29
CA SER A 219 -17.87 14.39 21.64
C SER A 219 -17.16 14.67 20.31
N CYS A 220 -17.29 13.77 19.32
CA CYS A 220 -16.79 13.95 17.94
C CYS A 220 -17.97 14.14 16.98
N ARG A 221 -17.67 14.49 15.72
CA ARG A 221 -18.68 14.78 14.69
C ARG A 221 -19.63 13.62 14.45
N SER A 222 -19.13 12.41 14.24
CA SER A 222 -19.98 11.23 14.00
C SER A 222 -20.89 10.92 15.18
N MET A 223 -20.41 11.06 16.41
CA MET A 223 -21.20 10.79 17.61
C MET A 223 -22.27 11.87 17.86
N TRP A 224 -22.02 13.10 17.45
CA TRP A 224 -23.09 14.13 17.48
C TRP A 224 -24.20 13.85 16.47
N ARG A 225 -23.86 13.33 15.30
CA ARG A 225 -24.84 12.88 14.30
C ARG A 225 -25.74 11.76 14.87
N LEU A 226 -25.15 10.80 15.54
CA LEU A 226 -25.86 9.72 16.22
C LEU A 226 -26.75 10.26 17.36
N ARG A 227 -26.25 11.23 18.17
CA ARG A 227 -27.06 11.89 19.21
C ARG A 227 -28.27 12.62 18.62
N LEU A 228 -28.08 13.40 17.54
CA LEU A 228 -29.18 14.08 16.86
C LEU A 228 -30.22 13.08 16.35
N PHE A 229 -29.77 11.96 15.76
CA PHE A 229 -30.68 10.89 15.36
C PHE A 229 -31.48 10.36 16.55
N ALA A 230 -30.83 10.06 17.68
CA ALA A 230 -31.47 9.52 18.88
C ALA A 230 -32.48 10.51 19.50
N LEU A 231 -32.14 11.79 19.62
CA LEU A 231 -33.01 12.85 20.11
C LEU A 231 -34.25 13.03 19.23
N ALA A 232 -34.07 12.93 17.90
CA ALA A 232 -35.13 13.09 16.92
C ALA A 232 -36.12 11.91 16.92
N GLN A 233 -35.82 10.80 17.60
CA GLN A 233 -36.78 9.69 17.75
C GLN A 233 -37.98 10.06 18.66
N CYS A 234 -37.77 10.94 19.66
CA CYS A 234 -38.82 11.37 20.59
C CYS A 234 -38.71 12.86 20.88
N PRO A 235 -39.00 13.77 19.91
CA PRO A 235 -38.74 15.20 20.06
C PRO A 235 -39.51 15.85 21.21
N GLY A 236 -40.69 15.39 21.50
CA GLY A 236 -41.50 15.91 22.60
C GLY A 236 -40.89 15.63 24.00
N VAL A 237 -40.11 14.53 24.15
CA VAL A 237 -39.38 14.18 25.36
C VAL A 237 -38.09 14.97 25.47
N PHE A 238 -37.39 15.18 24.34
CA PHE A 238 -36.05 15.75 24.28
C PHE A 238 -36.00 17.19 23.78
N LYS A 239 -37.09 17.98 23.91
CA LYS A 239 -37.15 19.35 23.38
C LYS A 239 -36.03 20.27 23.89
N GLU A 240 -35.66 20.20 25.14
CA GLU A 240 -34.60 21.03 25.70
C GLU A 240 -33.22 20.57 25.22
N GLU A 241 -32.99 19.25 25.16
CA GLU A 241 -31.75 18.68 24.62
C GLU A 241 -31.58 19.02 23.15
N LEU A 242 -32.64 18.94 22.35
CA LEU A 242 -32.66 19.32 20.93
C LEU A 242 -32.39 20.81 20.73
N LYS A 243 -33.07 21.68 21.52
CA LYS A 243 -32.79 23.11 21.52
C LYS A 243 -31.29 23.36 21.78
N ASN A 244 -30.77 22.81 22.88
CA ASN A 244 -29.37 23.00 23.25
C ASN A 244 -28.42 22.47 22.14
N ALA A 245 -28.73 21.33 21.55
CA ALA A 245 -27.95 20.78 20.45
C ALA A 245 -27.97 21.68 19.21
N PHE A 246 -29.14 22.19 18.81
CA PHE A 246 -29.26 23.04 17.61
C PHE A 246 -28.49 24.34 17.76
N PHE A 247 -28.56 25.02 18.90
CA PHE A 247 -27.84 26.24 19.12
C PHE A 247 -26.33 25.98 19.28
N LYS A 248 -25.94 24.99 20.08
CA LYS A 248 -24.54 24.67 20.32
C LYS A 248 -23.83 24.21 19.02
N LEU A 249 -24.45 23.36 18.24
CA LEU A 249 -23.84 22.86 17.00
C LEU A 249 -23.86 23.90 15.89
N PHE A 250 -24.78 24.85 15.91
CA PHE A 250 -24.76 26.00 15.01
C PHE A 250 -23.55 26.91 15.26
N GLU A 251 -23.13 27.06 16.52
CA GLU A 251 -21.95 27.81 16.91
C GLU A 251 -20.63 27.10 16.60
N VAL A 252 -20.66 25.77 16.41
CA VAL A 252 -19.46 24.98 16.08
C VAL A 252 -19.07 25.23 14.64
N LYS A 253 -17.93 25.84 14.46
CA LYS A 253 -17.36 26.21 13.17
C LYS A 253 -17.25 24.99 12.25
N ASN A 254 -17.98 25.00 11.12
CA ASN A 254 -18.00 23.99 10.07
C ASN A 254 -18.71 22.65 10.39
N TYR A 255 -19.41 22.50 11.51
CA TYR A 255 -20.11 21.25 11.82
C TYR A 255 -21.18 20.87 10.77
N TYR A 256 -22.04 21.82 10.40
CA TYR A 256 -23.12 21.60 9.41
C TYR A 256 -22.63 21.66 7.95
N GLU A 257 -21.40 22.11 7.75
CA GLU A 257 -20.83 22.34 6.42
C GLU A 257 -20.19 21.09 5.83
N ILE A 258 -19.66 20.17 6.65
CA ILE A 258 -18.83 19.07 6.16
C ILE A 258 -19.46 17.70 6.41
N GLU A 259 -19.71 17.29 7.65
CA GLU A 259 -20.04 15.89 7.95
C GLU A 259 -21.30 15.68 8.78
N GLY A 260 -21.82 16.71 9.41
CA GLY A 260 -23.00 16.61 10.29
C GLY A 260 -24.26 17.21 9.71
N GLY A 261 -24.18 17.75 8.50
CA GLY A 261 -25.27 18.58 7.95
C GLY A 261 -26.55 17.83 7.67
N THR A 262 -26.53 16.59 7.25
CA THR A 262 -27.71 15.80 6.91
C THR A 262 -28.55 15.47 8.13
N GLU A 263 -27.94 14.88 9.15
CA GLU A 263 -28.65 14.53 10.40
C GLU A 263 -29.11 15.77 11.14
N TYR A 264 -28.33 16.84 11.13
CA TYR A 264 -28.69 18.12 11.72
C TYR A 264 -29.96 18.69 11.05
N LYS A 265 -29.99 18.76 9.72
CA LYS A 265 -31.12 19.25 8.94
C LYS A 265 -32.35 18.33 9.07
N LYS A 266 -32.16 17.00 9.09
CA LYS A 266 -33.25 16.05 9.33
C LYS A 266 -33.82 16.19 10.75
N ALA A 267 -32.97 16.30 11.76
CA ALA A 267 -33.39 16.54 13.14
C ALA A 267 -34.16 17.87 13.27
N LEU A 268 -33.70 18.96 12.61
CA LEU A 268 -34.41 20.23 12.53
C LEU A 268 -35.82 20.01 11.91
N LYS A 269 -35.92 19.38 10.76
CA LYS A 269 -37.19 19.15 10.06
C LYS A 269 -38.20 18.41 10.92
N ILE A 270 -37.76 17.39 11.65
CA ILE A 270 -38.59 16.54 12.50
C ILE A 270 -38.97 17.25 13.81
N SER A 271 -38.08 18.07 14.37
CA SER A 271 -38.17 18.46 15.78
C SER A 271 -38.38 19.94 16.03
N PHE A 272 -38.28 20.79 15.02
CA PHE A 272 -38.31 22.25 15.20
C PHE A 272 -39.63 22.78 15.77
N ASN A 273 -40.77 22.11 15.49
CA ASN A 273 -42.09 22.43 16.01
C ASN A 273 -42.21 22.23 17.53
N TYR A 274 -41.27 21.52 18.17
CA TYR A 274 -41.27 21.33 19.64
C TYR A 274 -40.51 22.43 20.38
N LEU A 275 -39.79 23.30 19.67
CA LEU A 275 -39.13 24.49 20.28
C LEU A 275 -40.19 25.56 20.60
N SER A 276 -39.93 26.38 21.60
CA SER A 276 -40.77 27.56 21.89
C SER A 276 -40.74 28.56 20.72
N ASP A 277 -41.82 29.36 20.55
CA ASP A 277 -41.88 30.39 19.52
C ASP A 277 -40.70 31.37 19.60
N THR A 278 -40.27 31.68 20.80
CA THR A 278 -39.07 32.55 21.04
C THR A 278 -37.80 31.88 20.55
N ASP A 279 -37.59 30.61 20.84
CA ASP A 279 -36.38 29.87 20.42
C ASP A 279 -36.40 29.69 18.90
N GLN A 280 -37.55 29.39 18.29
CA GLN A 280 -37.66 29.28 16.83
C GLN A 280 -37.26 30.62 16.14
N ARG A 281 -37.73 31.75 16.66
CA ARG A 281 -37.40 33.10 16.12
C ARG A 281 -35.94 33.41 16.27
N ASN A 282 -35.38 33.16 17.44
CA ASN A 282 -33.94 33.38 17.71
C ASN A 282 -33.06 32.50 16.79
N TYR A 283 -33.43 31.25 16.60
CA TYR A 283 -32.68 30.36 15.71
C TYR A 283 -32.70 30.85 14.26
N ILE A 284 -33.89 31.18 13.73
CA ILE A 284 -34.04 31.70 12.37
C ILE A 284 -33.26 33.01 12.18
N ALA A 285 -33.29 33.91 13.17
CA ALA A 285 -32.54 35.16 13.14
C ALA A 285 -31.01 34.88 13.08
N ASN A 286 -30.52 33.96 13.89
CA ASN A 286 -29.09 33.59 13.90
C ASN A 286 -28.65 32.99 12.55
N VAL A 287 -29.47 32.17 11.90
CA VAL A 287 -29.18 31.63 10.57
C VAL A 287 -29.04 32.74 9.54
N PHE A 288 -29.99 33.68 9.52
CA PHE A 288 -29.91 34.82 8.61
C PHE A 288 -28.71 35.72 8.87
N GLU A 289 -28.44 36.04 10.10
CA GLU A 289 -27.30 36.90 10.48
C GLU A 289 -25.96 36.26 10.04
N TYR A 290 -25.73 35.03 10.45
CA TYR A 290 -24.49 34.32 10.17
C TYR A 290 -24.22 34.17 8.65
N PHE A 291 -25.18 33.65 7.91
CA PHE A 291 -24.96 33.41 6.49
C PHE A 291 -24.99 34.68 5.63
N SER A 292 -25.69 35.73 6.07
CA SER A 292 -25.62 37.04 5.39
C SER A 292 -24.23 37.65 5.53
N GLU A 293 -23.60 37.53 6.71
CA GLU A 293 -22.23 38.02 6.93
C GLU A 293 -21.20 37.21 6.13
N LYS A 294 -21.28 35.89 6.15
CA LYS A 294 -20.40 34.98 5.38
C LYS A 294 -20.50 35.23 3.88
N THR A 295 -21.70 35.39 3.35
CA THR A 295 -21.93 35.71 1.94
C THR A 295 -21.35 37.06 1.52
N LYS A 296 -21.37 38.05 2.42
CA LYS A 296 -20.75 39.38 2.17
C LYS A 296 -19.21 39.30 2.20
N GLN A 297 -18.64 38.49 3.13
CA GLN A 297 -17.19 38.32 3.25
C GLN A 297 -16.59 37.50 2.10
N ASN A 298 -17.32 36.54 1.52
CA ASN A 298 -16.88 35.66 0.47
C ASN A 298 -17.97 35.50 -0.63
N PRO A 299 -18.17 36.52 -1.48
CA PRO A 299 -19.25 36.50 -2.47
C PRO A 299 -19.20 35.36 -3.47
N ASP A 300 -17.99 34.89 -3.78
CA ASP A 300 -17.72 33.84 -4.76
C ASP A 300 -17.94 32.42 -4.22
N GLN A 301 -18.08 32.25 -2.92
CA GLN A 301 -18.30 30.93 -2.31
C GLN A 301 -19.81 30.61 -2.27
N ALA A 302 -20.31 30.00 -3.36
CA ALA A 302 -21.70 29.60 -3.52
C ALA A 302 -22.23 28.65 -2.42
N TRP A 303 -21.33 27.94 -1.74
CA TRP A 303 -21.72 26.94 -0.74
C TRP A 303 -22.29 27.56 0.55
N HIS A 304 -21.88 28.77 0.99
CA HIS A 304 -22.50 29.46 2.11
C HIS A 304 -23.99 29.77 1.84
N LYS A 305 -24.28 30.23 0.65
CA LYS A 305 -25.66 30.49 0.22
C LYS A 305 -26.49 29.21 0.21
N ARG A 306 -25.91 28.13 -0.33
CA ARG A 306 -26.54 26.83 -0.40
C ARG A 306 -26.84 26.27 1.01
N THR A 307 -25.86 26.27 1.92
CA THR A 307 -26.05 25.73 3.27
C THR A 307 -27.09 26.50 4.08
N GLY A 308 -27.08 27.84 4.05
CA GLY A 308 -28.08 28.65 4.71
C GLY A 308 -29.48 28.41 4.17
N TRP A 309 -29.61 28.29 2.83
CA TRP A 309 -30.85 27.94 2.16
C TRP A 309 -31.36 26.53 2.56
N GLU A 310 -30.48 25.53 2.62
CA GLU A 310 -30.82 24.14 3.01
C GLU A 310 -31.32 24.06 4.46
N ILE A 311 -30.67 24.79 5.39
CA ILE A 311 -31.12 24.87 6.77
C ILE A 311 -32.51 25.50 6.87
N LEU A 312 -32.73 26.65 6.24
CA LEU A 312 -34.04 27.30 6.25
C LEU A 312 -35.11 26.52 5.53
N SER A 313 -34.77 25.83 4.43
CA SER A 313 -35.72 24.95 3.73
C SER A 313 -36.11 23.73 4.58
N SER A 314 -35.23 23.24 5.46
CA SER A 314 -35.61 22.19 6.42
C SER A 314 -36.66 22.61 7.44
N ILE A 315 -36.83 23.92 7.67
CA ILE A 315 -37.79 24.52 8.61
C ILE A 315 -38.69 25.58 7.93
N CYS A 316 -38.92 25.43 6.63
CA CYS A 316 -39.63 26.41 5.78
C CYS A 316 -40.99 26.81 6.31
N ASP A 317 -41.75 25.86 6.85
CA ASP A 317 -43.10 26.08 7.41
C ASP A 317 -43.11 27.03 8.62
N PHE A 318 -41.96 27.31 9.22
CA PHE A 318 -41.82 28.19 10.39
C PHE A 318 -41.34 29.60 10.05
N LEU A 319 -41.05 29.87 8.78
CA LEU A 319 -40.74 31.22 8.31
C LEU A 319 -42.01 32.09 8.30
N LYS A 320 -41.98 33.30 8.91
CA LYS A 320 -43.10 34.20 9.04
C LYS A 320 -42.80 35.55 8.41
N ASN A 321 -43.87 36.27 8.02
CA ASN A 321 -43.80 37.65 7.51
C ASN A 321 -42.87 37.76 6.29
N ASP A 322 -41.83 38.58 6.38
CA ASP A 322 -40.90 38.88 5.29
C ASP A 322 -39.74 37.87 5.21
N GLU A 323 -39.64 36.86 6.12
CA GLU A 323 -38.55 35.89 6.16
C GLU A 323 -38.43 35.02 4.90
N PRO A 324 -39.57 34.53 4.26
CA PRO A 324 -39.47 33.84 3.00
C PRO A 324 -38.89 34.69 1.86
N LYS A 325 -39.24 36.00 1.84
CA LYS A 325 -38.68 36.95 0.87
C LYS A 325 -37.21 37.24 1.16
N LYS A 326 -36.84 37.41 2.44
CA LYS A 326 -35.46 37.57 2.87
C LYS A 326 -34.59 36.35 2.53
N CYS A 327 -35.14 35.12 2.57
CA CYS A 327 -34.48 33.93 2.13
C CYS A 327 -34.06 34.02 0.66
N GLU A 328 -34.97 34.45 -0.24
CA GLU A 328 -34.68 34.65 -1.65
C GLU A 328 -33.67 35.79 -1.89
N GLU A 329 -33.76 36.87 -1.15
CA GLU A 329 -32.84 38.02 -1.26
C GLU A 329 -31.40 37.66 -0.83
N VAL A 330 -31.24 36.89 0.26
CA VAL A 330 -29.93 36.53 0.82
C VAL A 330 -29.29 35.36 0.09
N PHE A 331 -30.08 34.34 -0.23
CA PHE A 331 -29.54 33.06 -0.75
C PHE A 331 -29.80 32.83 -2.25
N GLY A 332 -30.57 33.72 -2.89
CA GLY A 332 -30.88 33.67 -4.34
C GLY A 332 -31.94 32.61 -4.72
N LYS A 333 -32.54 31.96 -3.72
CA LYS A 333 -33.60 30.95 -3.92
C LYS A 333 -34.69 31.10 -2.88
N LYS A 334 -35.94 30.84 -3.28
CA LYS A 334 -37.04 30.69 -2.35
C LYS A 334 -36.84 29.48 -1.45
N CYS A 335 -37.32 29.58 -0.22
CA CYS A 335 -37.42 28.46 0.67
C CYS A 335 -38.27 27.35 0.03
N ASP A 336 -37.86 26.12 0.14
CA ASP A 336 -38.53 24.96 -0.47
C ASP A 336 -39.15 24.05 0.60
N GLU A 337 -40.47 24.07 0.72
CA GLU A 337 -41.25 23.24 1.64
C GLU A 337 -41.08 21.73 1.38
N LYS A 338 -40.71 21.36 0.15
CA LYS A 338 -40.49 19.98 -0.26
C LYS A 338 -39.04 19.54 -0.13
N TYR A 339 -38.16 20.40 0.41
CA TYR A 339 -36.78 20.08 0.57
C TYR A 339 -36.57 18.87 1.49
N GLU A 340 -35.87 17.88 0.98
CA GLU A 340 -35.41 16.73 1.75
C GLU A 340 -33.85 16.79 1.90
N PRO A 341 -33.34 16.77 3.12
CA PRO A 341 -31.90 16.75 3.35
C PRO A 341 -31.26 15.48 2.79
N GLU A 342 -30.42 15.60 1.79
CA GLU A 342 -29.63 14.54 1.23
C GLU A 342 -28.27 14.45 1.92
N PRO A 343 -27.61 13.26 1.92
CA PRO A 343 -26.23 13.13 2.40
C PRO A 343 -25.32 14.13 1.69
N SER A 344 -24.55 14.90 2.46
CA SER A 344 -23.64 15.93 1.92
C SER A 344 -22.48 15.36 1.10
N ILE A 345 -22.28 14.04 1.17
CA ILE A 345 -21.32 13.28 0.38
C ILE A 345 -22.06 12.12 -0.26
N SER A 346 -22.75 12.39 -1.35
CA SER A 346 -23.13 11.33 -2.28
C SER A 346 -21.90 10.95 -3.07
N HIS A 347 -21.24 9.85 -2.73
CA HIS A 347 -20.17 9.21 -3.49
C HIS A 347 -19.07 10.16 -3.97
N SER A 348 -17.93 10.16 -3.30
CA SER A 348 -16.68 10.54 -3.93
C SER A 348 -16.37 9.49 -5.00
N MET A 349 -16.85 9.68 -6.21
CA MET A 349 -16.25 9.01 -7.35
C MET A 349 -14.89 9.65 -7.55
N ALA A 350 -13.83 8.93 -7.22
CA ALA A 350 -12.53 9.19 -7.81
C ALA A 350 -12.66 8.82 -9.30
N GLY A 351 -13.20 9.72 -10.07
CA GLY A 351 -13.26 9.63 -11.53
C GLY A 351 -12.07 10.38 -12.09
N VAL A 352 -11.45 9.84 -13.12
CA VAL A 352 -10.53 10.60 -13.94
C VAL A 352 -11.34 11.73 -14.59
N VAL A 353 -11.00 12.98 -14.27
CA VAL A 353 -11.59 14.15 -14.92
C VAL A 353 -11.12 14.12 -16.38
N HIS A 354 -12.06 13.99 -17.31
CA HIS A 354 -11.75 14.05 -18.74
C HIS A 354 -11.89 15.48 -19.23
N HIS A 355 -10.76 16.15 -19.40
CA HIS A 355 -10.73 17.48 -19.99
C HIS A 355 -11.14 17.43 -21.46
N ARG A 356 -12.11 18.27 -21.84
CA ARG A 356 -12.56 18.39 -23.23
C ARG A 356 -11.89 19.58 -23.89
N SER A 357 -11.59 19.44 -25.18
CA SER A 357 -11.17 20.60 -25.95
C SER A 357 -12.30 21.62 -26.04
N PRO A 358 -12.03 22.90 -25.78
CA PRO A 358 -13.00 23.98 -26.01
C PRO A 358 -13.24 24.25 -27.51
N ILE A 359 -12.37 23.73 -28.39
CA ILE A 359 -12.26 24.06 -29.80
C ILE A 359 -12.11 22.79 -30.61
N ASN A 360 -12.80 22.71 -31.75
CA ASN A 360 -12.56 21.69 -32.76
C ASN A 360 -11.37 22.12 -33.62
N ILE A 361 -10.15 21.65 -33.27
CA ILE A 361 -8.92 22.11 -33.88
C ILE A 361 -8.78 21.74 -35.36
N SER A 362 -9.48 20.69 -35.81
CA SER A 362 -9.44 20.25 -37.19
C SER A 362 -10.09 21.24 -38.19
N ASP A 363 -10.88 22.20 -37.68
CA ASP A 363 -11.50 23.24 -38.50
C ASP A 363 -10.52 24.37 -38.93
N PHE A 364 -9.29 24.36 -38.36
CA PHE A 364 -8.29 25.40 -38.54
C PHE A 364 -7.10 24.92 -39.37
N LYS A 365 -6.55 25.84 -40.20
CA LYS A 365 -5.27 25.64 -40.86
C LYS A 365 -4.14 25.77 -39.84
N ILE A 366 -2.98 25.16 -40.07
CA ILE A 366 -1.85 25.16 -39.16
C ILE A 366 -1.40 26.57 -38.74
N ASP A 367 -1.33 27.52 -39.70
CA ASP A 367 -0.94 28.91 -39.41
C ASP A 367 -1.95 29.61 -38.49
N GLN A 368 -3.25 29.30 -38.64
CA GLN A 368 -4.30 29.82 -37.75
C GLN A 368 -4.20 29.21 -36.35
N ILE A 369 -3.88 27.91 -36.24
CA ILE A 369 -3.63 27.24 -34.96
C ILE A 369 -2.47 27.94 -34.24
N ILE A 370 -1.34 28.13 -34.92
CA ILE A 370 -0.17 28.79 -34.35
C ILE A 370 -0.50 30.21 -33.88
N THR A 371 -1.24 30.97 -34.69
CA THR A 371 -1.63 32.34 -34.34
C THR A 371 -2.55 32.37 -33.11
N ASN A 372 -3.52 31.46 -33.03
CA ASN A 372 -4.44 31.39 -31.92
C ASN A 372 -3.77 30.92 -30.62
N LEU A 373 -2.79 29.99 -30.68
CA LEU A 373 -1.98 29.59 -29.53
C LEU A 373 -1.18 30.76 -28.93
N LYS A 374 -0.83 31.73 -29.73
CA LYS A 374 -0.12 32.95 -29.31
C LYS A 374 -1.05 34.04 -28.77
N SER A 375 -2.37 33.90 -28.91
CA SER A 375 -3.32 34.97 -28.63
C SER A 375 -4.58 34.52 -27.90
N GLU A 376 -5.55 33.98 -28.62
CA GLU A 376 -6.88 33.65 -28.08
C GLU A 376 -6.88 32.37 -27.25
N TRP A 377 -5.96 31.44 -27.47
CA TRP A 377 -5.89 30.16 -26.80
C TRP A 377 -4.81 30.13 -25.70
N GLU A 378 -4.40 31.31 -25.22
CA GLU A 378 -3.56 31.39 -24.01
C GLU A 378 -4.26 30.77 -22.82
N PRO A 379 -3.54 30.02 -21.95
CA PRO A 379 -4.11 29.32 -20.81
C PRO A 379 -4.95 30.20 -19.89
N GLU A 380 -4.50 31.42 -19.60
CA GLU A 380 -5.22 32.35 -18.73
C GLU A 380 -6.57 32.76 -19.32
N LYS A 381 -6.61 33.02 -20.63
CA LYS A 381 -7.84 33.38 -21.34
C LYS A 381 -8.84 32.22 -21.40
N LEU A 382 -8.36 31.01 -21.70
CA LEU A 382 -9.22 29.84 -21.74
C LEU A 382 -9.76 29.48 -20.34
N ASN A 383 -8.93 29.55 -19.33
CA ASN A 383 -9.36 29.28 -17.94
C ASN A 383 -10.41 30.26 -17.46
N GLU A 384 -10.28 31.56 -17.80
CA GLU A 384 -11.31 32.56 -17.46
C GLU A 384 -12.60 32.33 -18.24
N GLN A 385 -12.51 32.02 -19.53
CA GLN A 385 -13.66 31.76 -20.40
C GLN A 385 -14.49 30.56 -19.93
N PHE A 386 -13.86 29.52 -19.42
CA PHE A 386 -14.51 28.26 -19.04
C PHE A 386 -14.51 28.03 -17.51
N LYS A 387 -14.32 29.05 -16.72
CA LYS A 387 -14.27 29.03 -15.24
C LYS A 387 -15.47 28.35 -14.58
N ASN A 388 -16.65 28.41 -15.20
CA ASN A 388 -17.90 27.86 -14.68
C ASN A 388 -18.39 26.63 -15.47
N ASP A 389 -17.51 25.92 -16.17
CA ASP A 389 -17.87 24.74 -16.95
C ASP A 389 -18.13 23.51 -16.06
N ASP A 390 -18.58 22.43 -16.67
CA ASP A 390 -18.86 21.15 -15.98
C ASP A 390 -17.61 20.64 -15.27
N PHE A 391 -17.69 20.52 -13.94
CA PHE A 391 -16.56 20.05 -13.11
C PHE A 391 -16.06 18.65 -13.47
N LEU A 392 -16.94 17.76 -13.93
CA LEU A 392 -16.57 16.38 -14.29
C LEU A 392 -15.97 16.27 -15.69
N ASN A 393 -16.31 17.19 -16.59
CA ASN A 393 -15.84 17.21 -17.97
C ASN A 393 -15.51 18.64 -18.41
N PRO A 394 -14.61 19.34 -17.73
CA PRO A 394 -14.33 20.74 -18.01
C PRO A 394 -13.72 20.91 -19.41
N ARG A 395 -14.07 21.99 -20.08
CA ARG A 395 -13.35 22.46 -21.26
C ARG A 395 -12.17 23.33 -20.80
N GLY A 396 -11.01 23.12 -21.37
CA GLY A 396 -9.85 23.89 -20.94
C GLY A 396 -8.60 23.59 -21.74
N VAL A 397 -7.49 24.07 -21.22
CA VAL A 397 -6.15 24.00 -21.81
C VAL A 397 -5.70 22.56 -22.00
N GLU A 398 -5.94 21.69 -21.01
CA GLU A 398 -5.56 20.27 -21.08
C GLU A 398 -6.29 19.58 -22.24
N GLY A 399 -7.60 19.81 -22.38
CA GLY A 399 -8.39 19.24 -23.47
C GLY A 399 -7.96 19.77 -24.84
N LEU A 400 -7.55 21.04 -24.94
CA LEU A 400 -6.97 21.59 -26.16
C LEU A 400 -5.60 20.97 -26.46
N GLY A 401 -4.78 20.73 -25.44
CA GLY A 401 -3.52 20.01 -25.57
C GLY A 401 -3.72 18.58 -26.09
N ASP A 402 -4.71 17.86 -25.57
CA ASP A 402 -5.07 16.52 -26.06
C ASP A 402 -5.59 16.57 -27.51
N ALA A 403 -6.37 17.59 -27.87
CA ALA A 403 -6.79 17.77 -29.26
C ALA A 403 -5.63 18.03 -30.21
N LEU A 404 -4.62 18.84 -29.82
CA LEU A 404 -3.40 19.06 -30.57
C LEU A 404 -2.61 17.75 -30.76
N LYS A 405 -2.46 16.98 -29.69
CA LYS A 405 -1.81 15.67 -29.69
C LYS A 405 -2.46 14.70 -30.66
N GLU A 406 -3.78 14.66 -30.71
CA GLU A 406 -4.53 13.80 -31.64
C GLU A 406 -4.52 14.31 -33.08
N ASP A 407 -4.49 15.62 -33.26
CA ASP A 407 -4.52 16.23 -34.59
C ASP A 407 -3.18 16.11 -35.33
N ILE A 408 -2.05 16.24 -34.64
CA ILE A 408 -0.72 16.01 -35.26
C ILE A 408 -0.58 14.59 -35.80
N LYS A 409 -1.19 13.60 -35.15
CA LYS A 409 -1.17 12.21 -35.65
C LYS A 409 -1.93 12.05 -36.97
N LYS A 410 -2.97 12.86 -37.19
CA LYS A 410 -3.80 12.85 -38.41
C LYS A 410 -3.22 13.68 -39.55
N ARG A 411 -2.61 14.82 -39.22
CA ARG A 411 -2.06 15.81 -40.20
C ARG A 411 -0.57 15.95 -40.04
N THR A 412 0.18 14.86 -39.80
CA THR A 412 1.61 14.83 -39.46
C THR A 412 2.46 15.70 -40.35
N ASN A 413 2.34 15.55 -41.68
CA ASN A 413 3.14 16.32 -42.64
C ASN A 413 2.89 17.82 -42.59
N GLU A 414 1.68 18.27 -42.31
CA GLU A 414 1.36 19.70 -42.23
C GLU A 414 1.96 20.30 -40.96
N TYR A 415 1.87 19.60 -39.84
CA TYR A 415 2.46 20.02 -38.57
C TYR A 415 3.99 20.04 -38.64
N LEU A 416 4.60 18.98 -39.13
CA LEU A 416 6.07 18.88 -39.18
C LEU A 416 6.71 19.93 -40.06
N LYS A 417 6.11 20.26 -41.23
CA LYS A 417 6.58 21.36 -42.07
C LYS A 417 6.57 22.72 -41.38
N ASN A 418 5.72 22.90 -40.39
CA ASN A 418 5.57 24.16 -39.65
C ASN A 418 6.03 24.05 -38.20
N ILE A 419 6.66 22.93 -37.78
CA ILE A 419 6.89 22.60 -36.37
C ILE A 419 7.71 23.66 -35.64
N ASN A 420 8.67 24.28 -36.32
CA ASN A 420 9.52 25.34 -35.76
C ASN A 420 8.70 26.58 -35.34
N ASN A 421 7.57 26.85 -36.00
CA ASN A 421 6.72 28.01 -35.72
C ASN A 421 5.86 27.82 -34.45
N PHE A 422 5.74 26.59 -33.95
CA PHE A 422 5.11 26.30 -32.68
C PHE A 422 6.00 26.62 -31.48
N PHE A 423 7.29 26.87 -31.69
CA PHE A 423 8.17 27.32 -30.64
C PHE A 423 8.23 28.84 -30.57
N ASP A 424 7.70 29.37 -29.47
CA ASP A 424 7.91 30.76 -29.08
C ASP A 424 7.84 30.82 -27.56
N ARG A 425 9.00 30.97 -26.93
CA ARG A 425 9.19 30.90 -25.49
C ARG A 425 8.32 31.92 -24.72
N ASN A 426 7.98 33.04 -25.31
CA ASN A 426 7.32 34.16 -24.66
C ASN A 426 5.79 34.16 -24.87
N THR A 427 5.32 33.56 -25.95
CA THR A 427 3.92 33.68 -26.38
C THR A 427 3.18 32.35 -26.49
N ILE A 428 3.89 31.22 -26.63
CA ILE A 428 3.25 29.91 -26.65
C ILE A 428 3.58 29.18 -25.36
N HIS A 429 2.52 28.77 -24.62
CA HIS A 429 2.67 28.06 -23.37
C HIS A 429 3.32 26.68 -23.58
N PRO A 430 4.29 26.26 -22.74
CA PRO A 430 5.02 25.00 -22.89
C PRO A 430 4.12 23.75 -22.93
N HIS A 431 2.92 23.80 -22.33
CA HIS A 431 1.95 22.72 -22.37
C HIS A 431 1.54 22.32 -23.79
N TYR A 432 1.41 23.30 -24.69
CA TYR A 432 1.07 23.01 -26.09
C TYR A 432 2.22 22.37 -26.85
N MET A 433 3.46 22.81 -26.58
CA MET A 433 4.66 22.16 -27.13
C MET A 433 4.78 20.73 -26.62
N TYR A 434 4.57 20.54 -25.33
CA TYR A 434 4.52 19.21 -24.72
C TYR A 434 3.50 18.31 -25.41
N SER A 435 2.27 18.80 -25.61
CA SER A 435 1.20 18.03 -26.26
C SER A 435 1.53 17.64 -27.69
N LEU A 436 2.11 18.56 -28.48
CA LEU A 436 2.57 18.25 -29.84
C LEU A 436 3.65 17.16 -29.85
N LEU A 437 4.68 17.31 -29.01
CA LEU A 437 5.76 16.33 -28.93
C LEU A 437 5.27 14.97 -28.39
N ARG A 438 4.32 14.95 -27.44
CA ARG A 438 3.66 13.71 -27.00
C ARG A 438 2.93 13.01 -28.12
N GLY A 439 2.30 13.76 -29.04
CA GLY A 439 1.70 13.17 -30.25
C GLY A 439 2.73 12.46 -31.12
N ILE A 440 3.90 13.09 -31.34
CA ILE A 440 5.02 12.47 -32.07
C ILE A 440 5.55 11.24 -31.32
N GLU A 441 5.77 11.37 -30.02
CA GLU A 441 6.25 10.27 -29.18
C GLU A 441 5.30 9.07 -29.24
N GLU A 442 3.97 9.27 -29.12
CA GLU A 442 2.99 8.20 -29.23
C GLU A 442 2.97 7.52 -30.61
N MET A 443 3.20 8.27 -31.70
CA MET A 443 3.35 7.67 -33.03
C MET A 443 4.56 6.73 -33.06
N LEU A 444 5.72 7.18 -32.59
CA LEU A 444 6.95 6.38 -32.55
C LEU A 444 6.80 5.16 -31.63
N ARG A 445 6.21 5.32 -30.45
CA ARG A 445 5.90 4.23 -29.52
C ARG A 445 5.00 3.16 -30.14
N ASN A 446 4.03 3.58 -30.94
CA ASN A 446 3.15 2.70 -31.71
C ASN A 446 3.80 2.15 -32.99
N LYS A 447 5.13 2.32 -33.14
CA LYS A 447 5.92 1.82 -34.29
C LYS A 447 5.52 2.43 -35.64
N GLN A 448 4.98 3.63 -35.64
CA GLN A 448 4.79 4.37 -36.88
C GLN A 448 6.15 4.85 -37.38
N VAL A 449 6.50 4.49 -38.60
CA VAL A 449 7.79 4.89 -39.19
C VAL A 449 7.68 6.31 -39.74
N LEU A 450 8.56 7.19 -39.25
CA LEU A 450 8.75 8.55 -39.80
C LEU A 450 9.83 8.51 -40.87
N SER A 451 9.68 9.31 -41.92
CA SER A 451 10.75 9.47 -42.93
C SER A 451 11.94 10.28 -42.35
N LEU A 452 13.12 10.15 -42.93
CA LEU A 452 14.30 10.92 -42.52
C LEU A 452 14.03 12.45 -42.61
N GLU A 453 13.31 12.92 -43.63
CA GLU A 453 12.91 14.33 -43.76
C GLU A 453 12.04 14.78 -42.59
N GLN A 454 11.09 13.95 -42.12
CA GLN A 454 10.24 14.24 -40.97
C GLN A 454 11.06 14.30 -39.69
N ILE A 455 12.04 13.40 -39.53
CA ILE A 455 12.95 13.38 -38.39
C ILE A 455 13.85 14.62 -38.40
N ASP A 456 14.36 15.03 -39.54
CA ASP A 456 15.14 16.29 -39.74
C ASP A 456 14.37 17.52 -39.25
N GLN A 457 13.07 17.58 -39.55
CA GLN A 457 12.19 18.67 -39.10
C GLN A 457 12.05 18.68 -37.57
N ILE A 458 11.89 17.52 -36.96
CA ILE A 458 11.83 17.37 -35.49
C ILE A 458 13.17 17.79 -34.84
N PHE A 459 14.30 17.36 -35.41
CA PHE A 459 15.63 17.76 -34.92
C PHE A 459 15.93 19.25 -35.14
N GLY A 460 15.36 19.84 -36.17
CA GLY A 460 15.38 21.30 -36.36
C GLY A 460 14.74 22.03 -35.17
N LEU A 461 13.57 21.58 -34.72
CA LEU A 461 12.91 22.12 -33.53
C LEU A 461 13.77 21.90 -32.26
N PHE A 462 14.35 20.72 -32.09
CA PHE A 462 15.20 20.43 -30.92
C PHE A 462 16.42 21.37 -30.91
N GLY A 463 16.99 21.65 -32.04
CA GLY A 463 18.08 22.63 -32.20
C GLY A 463 17.67 24.06 -31.77
N ILE A 464 16.47 24.50 -32.13
CA ILE A 464 15.93 25.80 -31.69
C ILE A 464 15.74 25.83 -30.18
N ILE A 465 15.10 24.82 -29.59
CA ILE A 465 14.87 24.72 -28.13
C ILE A 465 16.22 24.73 -27.40
N LYS A 466 17.20 23.94 -27.86
CA LYS A 466 18.57 23.92 -27.34
C LYS A 466 19.20 25.30 -27.36
N ASN A 467 19.25 25.95 -28.50
CA ASN A 467 19.89 27.26 -28.68
C ASN A 467 19.25 28.33 -27.77
N GLU A 468 17.94 28.32 -27.59
CA GLU A 468 17.27 29.24 -26.69
C GLU A 468 17.52 28.90 -25.20
N GLY A 469 17.62 27.63 -24.88
CA GLY A 469 17.98 27.17 -23.53
C GLY A 469 19.42 27.51 -23.14
N GLU A 470 20.35 27.46 -24.10
CA GLU A 470 21.74 27.88 -23.87
C GLU A 470 21.87 29.40 -23.64
N LYS A 471 21.05 30.21 -24.31
CA LYS A 471 21.00 31.68 -24.07
C LYS A 471 20.40 32.00 -22.69
N THR A 472 19.32 31.36 -22.36
CA THR A 472 18.58 31.55 -21.08
C THR A 472 18.08 30.21 -20.59
N PRO A 473 18.62 29.67 -19.49
CA PRO A 473 18.21 28.35 -18.97
C PRO A 473 16.71 28.28 -18.68
N PHE A 474 16.12 27.17 -19.07
CA PHE A 474 14.76 26.82 -18.66
C PHE A 474 14.74 26.45 -17.17
N LYS A 475 13.75 26.95 -16.44
CA LYS A 475 13.57 26.67 -15.01
C LYS A 475 12.23 26.01 -14.80
N ARG A 476 12.13 25.15 -13.80
CA ARG A 476 10.87 24.64 -13.31
C ARG A 476 10.07 25.81 -12.73
N LYS A 477 8.79 25.92 -13.07
CA LYS A 477 7.89 26.87 -12.40
C LYS A 477 7.45 26.27 -11.07
N ASP A 478 7.56 27.03 -9.99
CA ASP A 478 6.97 26.75 -8.68
C ASP A 478 5.46 27.07 -8.70
N ASP A 479 4.77 26.69 -9.76
CA ASP A 479 3.38 26.99 -9.96
C ASP A 479 2.52 25.81 -9.50
N LYS A 480 1.44 26.08 -8.77
CA LYS A 480 0.42 25.10 -8.41
C LYS A 480 -0.46 24.70 -9.61
N SER A 481 -0.12 25.14 -10.79
CA SER A 481 -0.79 24.82 -12.05
C SER A 481 -0.51 23.36 -12.43
N TRP A 482 -1.55 22.65 -12.87
CA TRP A 482 -1.44 21.30 -13.42
C TRP A 482 -0.85 21.27 -14.84
N LEU A 483 -0.60 22.43 -15.44
CA LEU A 483 -0.06 22.54 -16.78
C LEU A 483 1.45 22.26 -16.81
N THR A 484 1.88 21.51 -17.79
CA THR A 484 3.28 21.13 -17.99
C THR A 484 4.17 22.33 -18.30
N ASP A 485 5.38 22.30 -17.79
CA ASP A 485 6.42 23.30 -18.03
C ASP A 485 7.46 22.83 -19.08
N TRP A 486 8.51 23.64 -19.31
CA TRP A 486 9.59 23.31 -20.23
C TRP A 486 10.41 22.10 -19.82
N ILE A 487 10.46 21.77 -18.54
CA ILE A 487 11.17 20.58 -18.06
C ILE A 487 10.51 19.32 -18.59
N GLU A 488 9.17 19.28 -18.56
CA GLU A 488 8.42 18.14 -19.12
C GLU A 488 8.57 18.06 -20.64
N VAL A 489 8.70 19.20 -21.35
CA VAL A 489 9.02 19.22 -22.79
C VAL A 489 10.37 18.54 -23.04
N HIS A 490 11.42 18.82 -22.22
CA HIS A 490 12.72 18.17 -22.37
C HIS A 490 12.67 16.66 -22.16
N LYS A 491 11.83 16.17 -21.24
CA LYS A 491 11.64 14.72 -21.05
C LYS A 491 11.07 14.06 -22.30
N VAL A 492 10.06 14.68 -22.92
CA VAL A 492 9.50 14.14 -24.17
C VAL A 492 10.51 14.19 -25.33
N ILE A 493 11.36 15.20 -25.39
CA ILE A 493 12.47 15.26 -26.36
C ILE A 493 13.37 14.02 -26.19
N ILE A 494 13.70 13.64 -24.96
CA ILE A 494 14.53 12.45 -24.69
C ILE A 494 13.79 11.17 -25.10
N ASP A 495 12.50 11.08 -24.80
CA ASP A 495 11.70 9.90 -25.18
C ASP A 495 11.66 9.74 -26.71
N ILE A 496 11.44 10.82 -27.46
CA ILE A 496 11.49 10.80 -28.92
C ILE A 496 12.89 10.40 -29.42
N LEU A 497 13.95 10.96 -28.82
CA LEU A 497 15.32 10.62 -29.16
C LEU A 497 15.61 9.13 -28.95
N LEU A 498 15.20 8.56 -27.83
CA LEU A 498 15.34 7.13 -27.53
C LEU A 498 14.62 6.26 -28.56
N TYR A 499 13.35 6.55 -28.87
CA TYR A 499 12.60 5.79 -29.89
C TYR A 499 13.27 5.84 -31.28
N ILE A 500 13.86 6.95 -31.66
CA ILE A 500 14.59 7.08 -32.93
C ILE A 500 15.90 6.29 -32.89
N LEU A 501 16.67 6.39 -31.81
CA LEU A 501 17.95 5.70 -31.67
C LEU A 501 17.82 4.17 -31.54
N GLU A 502 16.68 3.69 -31.03
CA GLU A 502 16.39 2.25 -30.89
C GLU A 502 15.72 1.67 -32.13
N ASN A 503 15.23 2.48 -33.07
CA ASN A 503 14.53 2.00 -34.25
C ASN A 503 15.49 1.29 -35.22
N LYS A 504 15.33 -0.02 -35.37
CA LYS A 504 16.21 -0.89 -36.16
C LYS A 504 16.28 -0.54 -37.65
N GLU A 505 15.24 0.11 -38.18
CA GLU A 505 15.14 0.41 -39.63
C GLU A 505 15.93 1.67 -40.04
N ILE A 506 16.03 2.63 -39.13
CA ILE A 506 16.58 3.95 -39.42
C ILE A 506 17.84 4.32 -38.64
N LYS A 507 18.09 3.65 -37.50
CA LYS A 507 19.11 4.06 -36.54
C LYS A 507 20.52 4.21 -37.11
N GLU A 508 20.94 3.33 -38.00
CA GLU A 508 22.30 3.37 -38.54
C GLU A 508 22.52 4.56 -39.48
N GLU A 509 21.61 4.77 -40.43
CA GLU A 509 21.66 5.90 -41.36
C GLU A 509 21.45 7.22 -40.61
N PHE A 510 20.51 7.25 -39.71
CA PHE A 510 20.19 8.43 -38.91
C PHE A 510 21.37 8.80 -38.00
N HIS A 511 21.94 7.85 -37.27
CA HIS A 511 23.10 8.10 -36.42
C HIS A 511 24.28 8.63 -37.21
N LYS A 512 24.59 8.03 -38.35
CA LYS A 512 25.68 8.46 -39.24
C LYS A 512 25.50 9.91 -39.74
N THR A 513 24.25 10.28 -40.04
CA THR A 513 23.97 11.62 -40.61
C THR A 513 23.87 12.68 -39.51
N HIS A 514 23.32 12.34 -38.31
CA HIS A 514 23.00 13.31 -37.26
C HIS A 514 23.87 13.20 -36.00
N ARG A 515 24.96 12.41 -36.05
CA ARG A 515 25.80 12.15 -34.87
C ARG A 515 26.14 13.40 -34.07
N GLU A 516 26.61 14.46 -34.75
CA GLU A 516 26.97 15.70 -34.07
C GLU A 516 25.79 16.43 -33.46
N GLN A 517 24.62 16.40 -34.10
CA GLN A 517 23.41 17.03 -33.57
C GLN A 517 22.91 16.29 -32.35
N ILE A 518 22.88 14.94 -32.36
CA ILE A 518 22.51 14.09 -31.26
C ILE A 518 23.43 14.31 -30.06
N LYS A 519 24.75 14.28 -30.29
CA LYS A 519 25.77 14.54 -29.27
C LYS A 519 25.60 15.90 -28.60
N ASN A 520 25.39 16.95 -29.42
CA ASN A 520 25.19 18.30 -28.93
C ASN A 520 23.88 18.45 -28.16
N LEU A 521 22.82 17.75 -28.57
CA LEU A 521 21.55 17.70 -27.86
C LEU A 521 21.70 16.99 -26.50
N ILE A 522 22.32 15.80 -26.43
CA ILE A 522 22.62 15.06 -25.21
C ILE A 522 23.46 15.93 -24.25
N SER A 523 24.51 16.59 -24.77
CA SER A 523 25.36 17.48 -23.96
C SER A 523 24.57 18.63 -23.36
N TYR A 524 23.65 19.23 -24.12
CA TYR A 524 22.76 20.28 -23.64
C TYR A 524 21.77 19.72 -22.55
N LEU A 525 21.13 18.59 -22.81
CA LEU A 525 20.18 18.00 -21.89
C LEU A 525 20.79 17.67 -20.53
N PHE A 526 22.07 17.30 -20.47
CA PHE A 526 22.80 17.15 -19.20
C PHE A 526 22.95 18.46 -18.41
N THR A 527 22.81 19.63 -19.04
CA THR A 527 22.87 20.93 -18.34
C THR A 527 21.56 21.31 -17.66
N ILE A 528 20.46 20.63 -17.95
CA ILE A 528 19.12 20.93 -17.40
C ILE A 528 19.04 20.52 -15.94
N LYS A 529 18.94 21.51 -15.07
CA LYS A 529 18.81 21.29 -13.61
C LYS A 529 17.35 21.14 -13.19
N ASP A 530 16.81 19.96 -13.33
CA ASP A 530 15.45 19.59 -12.95
C ASP A 530 15.41 18.62 -11.78
N SER A 531 16.50 17.92 -11.54
CA SER A 531 16.60 17.01 -10.41
C SER A 531 16.51 17.78 -9.09
N PRO A 532 15.88 17.20 -8.07
CA PRO A 532 15.89 17.80 -6.76
C PRO A 532 17.35 18.08 -6.33
N SER A 533 17.54 19.15 -5.56
CA SER A 533 18.81 19.38 -4.89
C SER A 533 19.17 18.18 -4.02
N LYS A 534 20.46 18.02 -3.69
CA LYS A 534 20.91 16.95 -2.77
C LYS A 534 20.07 16.86 -1.49
N GLU A 535 19.47 17.97 -1.04
CA GLU A 535 18.56 18.03 0.10
C GLU A 535 17.22 17.36 -0.17
N ASN A 536 16.72 17.35 -1.40
CA ASN A 536 15.47 16.75 -1.80
C ASN A 536 15.62 15.29 -2.24
N GLU A 537 16.85 14.80 -2.42
CA GLU A 537 17.14 13.38 -2.66
C GLU A 537 17.20 12.55 -1.38
N LYS A 538 16.57 13.04 -0.29
CA LYS A 538 16.44 12.28 0.95
C LYS A 538 15.63 11.01 0.74
N PRO A 539 15.94 9.93 1.47
CA PRO A 539 15.28 8.63 1.32
C PRO A 539 13.76 8.66 1.46
N GLU A 540 13.25 9.61 2.22
CA GLU A 540 11.82 9.84 2.46
C GLU A 540 11.06 10.34 1.22
N TYR A 541 11.74 10.89 0.20
CA TYR A 541 11.12 11.46 -1.00
C TYR A 541 11.18 10.56 -2.24
N GLY A 542 11.92 9.47 -2.20
CA GLY A 542 12.00 8.54 -3.32
C GLY A 542 13.33 7.79 -3.42
N GLU A 543 13.32 6.77 -4.24
CA GLU A 543 14.51 5.96 -4.51
C GLU A 543 15.31 6.56 -5.66
N PRO A 544 16.64 6.49 -5.65
CA PRO A 544 17.50 7.10 -6.68
C PRO A 544 17.12 6.69 -8.10
N TYR A 545 16.74 5.44 -8.30
CA TYR A 545 16.28 4.96 -9.61
C TYR A 545 15.01 5.66 -10.09
N HIS A 546 14.00 5.76 -9.22
CA HIS A 546 12.75 6.45 -9.55
C HIS A 546 12.96 7.94 -9.83
N ILE A 547 13.84 8.58 -9.08
CA ILE A 547 14.20 9.96 -9.32
C ILE A 547 14.92 10.09 -10.67
N ALA A 548 15.85 9.18 -10.97
CA ALA A 548 16.62 9.20 -12.21
C ALA A 548 15.72 9.06 -13.46
N ILE A 549 14.84 8.07 -13.51
CA ILE A 549 13.95 7.85 -14.68
C ILE A 549 12.88 8.94 -14.84
N ASN A 550 12.65 9.76 -13.83
CA ASN A 550 11.72 10.89 -13.86
C ASN A 550 12.43 12.25 -14.02
N SER A 551 13.76 12.26 -14.14
CA SER A 551 14.55 13.47 -14.33
C SER A 551 15.08 13.59 -15.76
N VAL A 552 15.26 14.82 -16.23
CA VAL A 552 15.88 15.08 -17.56
C VAL A 552 17.27 14.49 -17.62
N ARG A 553 18.16 14.79 -16.65
CA ARG A 553 19.54 14.30 -16.64
C ARG A 553 19.64 12.78 -16.55
N GLY A 554 18.83 12.16 -15.69
CA GLY A 554 18.83 10.70 -15.54
C GLY A 554 18.34 9.99 -16.82
N ARG A 555 17.28 10.49 -17.45
CA ARG A 555 16.78 9.98 -18.74
C ARG A 555 17.75 10.27 -19.88
N THR A 556 18.44 11.43 -19.85
CA THR A 556 19.50 11.76 -20.83
C THR A 556 20.62 10.72 -20.75
N TYR A 557 20.93 10.19 -19.58
CA TYR A 557 21.96 9.16 -19.45
C TYR A 557 21.57 7.88 -20.19
N GLU A 558 20.29 7.47 -20.17
CA GLU A 558 19.80 6.35 -20.99
C GLU A 558 19.99 6.62 -22.49
N ALA A 559 19.59 7.81 -22.95
CA ALA A 559 19.81 8.21 -24.34
C ALA A 559 21.31 8.27 -24.70
N PHE A 560 22.18 8.65 -23.78
CA PHE A 560 23.62 8.64 -23.95
C PHE A 560 24.16 7.21 -24.07
N VAL A 561 23.66 6.26 -23.32
CA VAL A 561 24.00 4.83 -23.46
C VAL A 561 23.64 4.33 -24.85
N VAL A 562 22.39 4.53 -25.29
CA VAL A 562 21.93 4.08 -26.62
C VAL A 562 22.70 4.78 -27.75
N PHE A 563 23.02 6.07 -27.59
CA PHE A 563 23.86 6.79 -28.51
C PHE A 563 25.25 6.15 -28.66
N THR A 564 25.89 5.79 -27.53
CA THR A 564 27.21 5.14 -27.57
C THR A 564 27.14 3.74 -28.17
N GLU A 565 26.02 3.02 -27.98
CA GLU A 565 25.81 1.72 -28.62
C GLU A 565 25.73 1.78 -30.13
N ASN A 566 25.27 2.89 -30.69
CA ASN A 566 25.22 3.13 -32.14
C ASN A 566 26.49 3.79 -32.69
N ASP A 567 27.38 4.29 -31.84
CA ASP A 567 28.57 5.08 -32.23
C ASP A 567 29.84 4.26 -32.53
N GLY A 568 29.72 2.94 -32.66
CA GLY A 568 30.80 2.01 -32.95
C GLY A 568 31.26 1.17 -31.77
N GLU A 569 32.38 0.45 -31.91
CA GLU A 569 32.86 -0.50 -30.90
C GLU A 569 33.57 0.16 -29.73
N ASN A 570 34.28 1.29 -29.98
CA ASN A 570 35.08 2.01 -28.99
C ASN A 570 34.52 3.40 -28.74
N LEU A 571 34.75 3.96 -27.54
CA LEU A 571 34.34 5.32 -27.22
C LEU A 571 35.20 6.34 -27.95
N ALA A 572 34.60 7.20 -28.75
CA ALA A 572 35.25 8.34 -29.37
C ALA A 572 35.67 9.37 -28.30
N GLU A 573 36.70 10.17 -28.58
CA GLU A 573 37.26 11.13 -27.59
C GLU A 573 36.22 12.15 -27.11
N ASP A 574 35.37 12.63 -27.99
CA ASP A 574 34.28 13.55 -27.62
C ASP A 574 33.22 12.91 -26.72
N VAL A 575 32.99 11.60 -26.87
CA VAL A 575 32.10 10.79 -25.96
C VAL A 575 32.76 10.60 -24.60
N ARG A 576 34.06 10.34 -24.57
CA ARG A 576 34.84 10.26 -23.31
C ARG A 576 34.76 11.57 -22.52
N GLU A 577 34.82 12.71 -23.20
CA GLU A 577 34.71 14.03 -22.57
C GLU A 577 33.32 14.27 -21.98
N ILE A 578 32.25 13.83 -22.65
CA ILE A 578 30.89 13.88 -22.08
C ILE A 578 30.81 12.98 -20.83
N TYR A 579 31.30 11.73 -20.90
CA TYR A 579 31.31 10.81 -19.77
C TYR A 579 32.03 11.41 -18.55
N LYS A 580 33.25 11.96 -18.73
CA LYS A 580 33.99 12.65 -17.67
C LYS A 580 33.16 13.77 -17.02
N LYS A 581 32.46 14.57 -17.81
CA LYS A 581 31.62 15.67 -17.29
C LYS A 581 30.50 15.17 -16.44
N THR A 582 29.85 14.04 -16.79
CA THR A 582 28.76 13.47 -15.96
C THR A 582 29.22 12.98 -14.59
N LEU A 583 30.51 12.66 -14.41
CA LEU A 583 31.05 12.27 -13.11
C LEU A 583 31.09 13.41 -12.08
N PHE A 584 30.86 14.66 -12.49
CA PHE A 584 30.80 15.82 -11.61
C PHE A 584 29.36 16.26 -11.33
N ASP A 585 28.36 15.46 -11.75
CA ASP A 585 26.97 15.76 -11.44
C ASP A 585 26.72 15.69 -9.92
N ASP A 586 25.95 16.64 -9.42
CA ASP A 586 25.64 16.81 -8.00
C ASP A 586 24.44 15.94 -7.54
N SER A 587 23.66 15.39 -8.48
CA SER A 587 22.50 14.52 -8.21
C SER A 587 22.93 13.10 -7.90
N LEU A 588 22.49 12.57 -6.77
CA LEU A 588 22.71 11.17 -6.39
C LEU A 588 21.96 10.21 -7.34
N ALA A 589 20.81 10.63 -7.87
CA ALA A 589 20.07 9.85 -8.86
C ALA A 589 20.86 9.69 -10.17
N VAL A 590 21.55 10.74 -10.62
CA VAL A 590 22.44 10.66 -11.79
C VAL A 590 23.66 9.78 -11.47
N ARG A 591 24.23 9.88 -10.27
CA ARG A 591 25.31 9.00 -9.82
C ARG A 591 24.89 7.53 -9.80
N PHE A 592 23.65 7.25 -9.41
CA PHE A 592 23.09 5.90 -9.47
C PHE A 592 23.04 5.34 -10.90
N VAL A 593 22.55 6.10 -11.89
CA VAL A 593 22.53 5.62 -13.28
C VAL A 593 23.91 5.47 -13.90
N ILE A 594 24.89 6.28 -13.50
CA ILE A 594 26.30 6.07 -13.87
C ILE A 594 26.76 4.68 -13.43
N GLY A 595 26.48 4.30 -12.19
CA GLY A 595 26.78 2.96 -11.69
C GLY A 595 26.04 1.87 -12.46
N ARG A 596 24.74 2.08 -12.69
CA ARG A 596 23.88 1.12 -13.39
C ARG A 596 24.37 0.78 -14.80
N TYR A 597 24.86 1.75 -15.55
CA TYR A 597 25.33 1.55 -16.91
C TYR A 597 26.88 1.40 -17.03
N LEU A 598 27.56 1.26 -15.89
CA LEU A 598 29.03 1.13 -15.87
C LEU A 598 29.54 -0.01 -16.76
N ALA A 599 28.88 -1.17 -16.70
CA ALA A 599 29.27 -2.34 -17.50
C ALA A 599 29.23 -2.06 -19.00
N THR A 600 28.24 -1.32 -19.49
CA THR A 600 28.13 -0.95 -20.91
C THR A 600 29.32 -0.09 -21.36
N PHE A 601 29.67 0.93 -20.60
CA PHE A 601 30.81 1.78 -20.93
C PHE A 601 32.17 1.06 -20.77
N TYR A 602 32.33 0.25 -19.74
CA TYR A 602 33.52 -0.56 -19.53
C TYR A 602 33.72 -1.59 -20.66
N PHE A 603 32.63 -2.20 -21.16
CA PHE A 603 32.70 -3.10 -22.31
C PHE A 603 33.28 -2.40 -23.56
N ARG A 604 32.92 -1.12 -23.76
CA ARG A 604 33.34 -0.34 -24.94
C ARG A 604 34.74 0.24 -24.81
N ASP A 605 35.16 0.60 -23.59
CA ASP A 605 36.48 1.20 -23.38
C ASP A 605 37.01 0.88 -21.99
N LYS A 606 37.62 -0.31 -21.91
CA LYS A 606 38.10 -0.86 -20.65
C LYS A 606 39.12 0.03 -19.95
N GLU A 607 40.15 0.47 -20.69
CA GLU A 607 41.28 1.24 -20.13
C GLU A 607 40.84 2.60 -19.64
N PHE A 608 40.04 3.29 -20.42
CA PHE A 608 39.51 4.60 -20.08
C PHE A 608 38.64 4.54 -18.83
N ILE A 609 37.68 3.62 -18.77
CA ILE A 609 36.74 3.51 -17.66
C ILE A 609 37.44 3.01 -16.39
N ALA A 610 38.33 2.03 -16.50
CA ALA A 610 39.13 1.58 -15.36
C ALA A 610 39.97 2.68 -14.74
N GLY A 611 40.52 3.56 -15.58
CA GLY A 611 41.26 4.74 -15.12
C GLY A 611 40.42 5.74 -14.34
N LEU A 612 39.08 5.70 -14.48
CA LEU A 612 38.15 6.60 -13.80
C LEU A 612 37.47 5.96 -12.56
N PHE A 613 37.81 4.74 -12.17
CA PHE A 613 37.21 4.11 -10.98
C PHE A 613 37.31 4.94 -9.70
N PRO A 614 38.43 5.65 -9.41
CA PRO A 614 38.49 6.52 -8.23
C PRO A 614 37.46 7.66 -8.22
N GLU A 615 37.12 8.20 -9.39
CA GLU A 615 36.13 9.27 -9.57
C GLU A 615 34.68 8.70 -9.61
N ILE A 616 34.52 7.51 -10.18
CA ILE A 616 33.25 6.78 -10.23
C ILE A 616 32.85 6.33 -8.81
N PHE A 617 33.81 5.75 -8.07
CA PHE A 617 33.62 5.21 -6.72
C PHE A 617 34.59 5.90 -5.72
N PRO A 618 34.37 7.15 -5.34
CA PRO A 618 35.30 7.89 -4.46
C PRO A 618 35.22 7.36 -3.02
N LYS A 619 36.21 6.51 -2.62
CA LYS A 619 36.22 5.85 -1.30
C LYS A 619 36.63 6.78 -0.15
N ASP A 620 37.50 7.75 -0.37
CA ASP A 620 38.34 8.31 0.69
C ASP A 620 37.95 9.71 1.18
N THR A 621 36.79 10.23 0.88
CA THR A 621 36.39 11.55 1.34
C THR A 621 35.08 11.53 2.10
N LEU A 622 35.10 12.02 3.35
CA LEU A 622 33.94 12.24 4.20
C LEU A 622 32.75 12.96 3.49
N ASN A 623 33.09 13.81 2.51
CA ASN A 623 32.10 14.59 1.75
C ASN A 623 31.56 13.88 0.50
N LYS A 624 32.08 12.70 0.14
CA LYS A 624 31.69 11.94 -1.07
C LYS A 624 31.11 10.56 -0.79
N LYS A 625 30.86 10.23 0.48
CA LYS A 625 30.28 8.94 0.88
C LYS A 625 28.97 8.67 0.18
N ASP A 626 28.07 9.67 0.11
CA ASP A 626 26.76 9.53 -0.55
C ASP A 626 26.92 9.27 -2.05
N VAL A 627 27.93 9.88 -2.69
CA VAL A 627 28.25 9.67 -4.11
C VAL A 627 28.72 8.23 -4.33
N TYR A 628 29.63 7.74 -3.48
CA TYR A 628 30.07 6.36 -3.53
C TYR A 628 28.89 5.40 -3.39
N LEU A 629 28.06 5.59 -2.38
CA LEU A 629 26.91 4.73 -2.10
C LEU A 629 25.90 4.72 -3.26
N ALA A 630 25.53 5.88 -3.79
CA ALA A 630 24.59 5.98 -4.90
C ALA A 630 25.12 5.28 -6.17
N THR A 631 26.41 5.52 -6.51
CA THR A 631 27.02 4.90 -7.68
C THR A 631 27.17 3.38 -7.51
N TRP A 632 27.58 2.94 -6.30
CA TRP A 632 27.75 1.53 -5.99
C TRP A 632 26.45 0.78 -5.99
N GLU A 633 25.40 1.33 -5.40
CA GLU A 633 24.05 0.78 -5.45
C GLU A 633 23.53 0.66 -6.89
N GLY A 634 23.78 1.67 -7.70
CA GLY A 634 23.48 1.62 -9.13
C GLY A 634 24.20 0.48 -9.85
N TYR A 635 25.48 0.27 -9.60
CA TYR A 635 26.24 -0.84 -10.15
C TYR A 635 25.70 -2.20 -9.70
N LEU A 636 25.43 -2.36 -8.41
CA LEU A 636 24.89 -3.61 -7.85
C LEU A 636 23.45 -3.90 -8.28
N SER A 637 22.69 -2.91 -8.77
CA SER A 637 21.34 -3.11 -9.28
C SER A 637 21.28 -3.83 -10.64
N ASN A 638 22.42 -4.09 -11.24
CA ASN A 638 22.55 -4.73 -12.56
C ASN A 638 23.03 -6.19 -12.42
N THR A 639 23.02 -6.91 -13.54
CA THR A 639 23.61 -8.25 -13.61
C THR A 639 25.14 -8.18 -13.42
N LEU A 640 25.69 -9.16 -12.71
CA LEU A 640 27.12 -9.28 -12.52
C LEU A 640 27.86 -9.47 -13.85
N TYR A 641 28.84 -8.62 -14.14
CA TYR A 641 29.70 -8.74 -15.30
C TYR A 641 31.08 -9.23 -14.87
N ASP A 642 31.51 -10.38 -15.40
CA ASP A 642 32.69 -11.13 -14.94
C ASP A 642 34.00 -10.33 -14.93
N LYS A 643 34.31 -9.63 -16.04
CA LYS A 643 35.55 -8.85 -16.16
C LYS A 643 35.57 -7.67 -15.21
N LEU A 644 34.40 -7.03 -15.04
CA LEU A 644 34.28 -5.87 -14.15
C LEU A 644 34.34 -6.29 -12.67
N PHE A 645 33.80 -7.46 -12.33
CA PHE A 645 33.94 -8.02 -10.99
C PHE A 645 35.39 -8.21 -10.58
N VAL A 646 36.23 -8.70 -11.49
CA VAL A 646 37.66 -8.89 -11.23
C VAL A 646 38.38 -7.56 -10.96
N GLU A 647 38.07 -6.53 -11.72
CA GLU A 647 38.68 -5.18 -11.59
C GLU A 647 38.19 -4.45 -10.33
N LEU A 648 36.97 -4.70 -9.88
CA LEU A 648 36.35 -4.00 -8.75
C LEU A 648 36.51 -4.73 -7.41
N LYS A 649 37.35 -5.76 -7.27
CA LYS A 649 37.51 -6.53 -6.02
C LYS A 649 37.74 -5.67 -4.79
N ASP A 650 38.60 -4.65 -4.89
CA ASP A 650 38.90 -3.72 -3.81
C ASP A 650 37.70 -2.84 -3.42
N TYR A 651 36.79 -2.61 -4.35
CA TYR A 651 35.54 -1.86 -4.11
C TYR A 651 34.49 -2.77 -3.48
N TYR A 652 34.44 -4.06 -3.82
CA TYR A 652 33.64 -5.07 -3.11
C TYR A 652 34.09 -5.21 -1.66
N SER A 653 35.41 -5.32 -1.43
CA SER A 653 35.97 -5.38 -0.08
C SER A 653 35.60 -4.13 0.73
N HIS A 654 35.72 -2.94 0.14
CA HIS A 654 35.29 -1.70 0.79
C HIS A 654 33.78 -1.70 1.11
N ALA A 655 32.92 -2.16 0.18
CA ALA A 655 31.48 -2.24 0.40
C ALA A 655 31.09 -3.22 1.51
N ILE A 656 31.82 -4.32 1.66
CA ILE A 656 31.64 -5.30 2.74
C ILE A 656 31.86 -4.66 4.11
N THR A 657 32.85 -3.78 4.24
CA THR A 657 33.21 -3.15 5.51
C THR A 657 32.34 -1.95 5.92
N LEU A 658 31.42 -1.51 5.07
CA LEU A 658 30.50 -0.42 5.40
C LEU A 658 29.53 -0.80 6.54
N ASP A 659 29.37 0.12 7.51
CA ASP A 659 28.38 -0.07 8.57
C ASP A 659 26.95 0.10 8.01
N PRO A 660 26.03 -0.84 8.27
CA PRO A 660 24.61 -0.69 7.89
C PRO A 660 23.92 0.59 8.35
N LYS A 661 24.46 1.25 9.40
CA LYS A 661 23.97 2.55 9.86
C LYS A 661 24.33 3.71 8.92
N ASP A 662 25.27 3.48 8.03
CA ASP A 662 25.83 4.50 7.16
C ASP A 662 25.06 4.70 5.85
N TYR A 663 24.08 3.82 5.57
CA TYR A 663 23.26 3.91 4.36
C TYR A 663 21.79 3.58 4.67
N THR A 664 20.91 4.09 3.83
CA THR A 664 19.46 3.96 4.06
C THR A 664 18.93 2.66 3.50
N LYS A 665 18.06 1.99 4.26
CA LYS A 665 17.30 0.84 3.79
C LYS A 665 16.26 1.30 2.75
N ARG A 666 16.26 0.70 1.57
CA ARG A 666 15.27 0.97 0.52
C ARG A 666 13.92 0.33 0.86
N LYS A 667 12.83 0.98 0.45
CA LYS A 667 11.47 0.53 0.74
C LYS A 667 10.89 -0.34 -0.39
N TYR A 668 11.20 0.00 -1.63
CA TYR A 668 10.59 -0.60 -2.81
C TYR A 668 11.58 -1.31 -3.73
N SER A 669 12.86 -1.06 -3.59
CA SER A 669 13.92 -1.74 -4.32
C SER A 669 14.80 -2.59 -3.42
N THR A 670 15.54 -3.50 -4.02
CA THR A 670 16.56 -4.29 -3.33
C THR A 670 17.61 -3.36 -2.74
N GLY A 671 17.88 -3.50 -1.46
CA GLY A 671 18.86 -2.68 -0.76
C GLY A 671 20.30 -3.02 -1.14
N LEU A 672 21.24 -2.22 -0.63
CA LEU A 672 22.68 -2.41 -0.91
C LEU A 672 23.17 -3.76 -0.36
N ASP A 673 22.71 -4.18 0.81
CA ASP A 673 23.11 -5.44 1.45
C ASP A 673 22.68 -6.66 0.63
N GLU A 674 21.42 -6.67 0.22
CA GLU A 674 20.85 -7.74 -0.59
C GLU A 674 21.52 -7.80 -1.97
N SER A 675 21.70 -6.66 -2.63
CA SER A 675 22.35 -6.59 -3.96
C SER A 675 23.81 -7.01 -3.91
N LEU A 676 24.54 -6.62 -2.88
CA LEU A 676 25.94 -7.06 -2.65
C LEU A 676 26.00 -8.57 -2.45
N ALA A 677 25.11 -9.12 -1.64
CA ALA A 677 25.01 -10.56 -1.41
C ALA A 677 24.68 -11.33 -2.70
N VAL A 678 23.77 -10.81 -3.54
CA VAL A 678 23.43 -11.40 -4.84
C VAL A 678 24.63 -11.43 -5.77
N HIS A 679 25.40 -10.33 -5.88
CA HIS A 679 26.61 -10.31 -6.71
C HIS A 679 27.65 -11.32 -6.26
N LEU A 680 27.89 -11.42 -4.95
CA LEU A 680 28.86 -12.39 -4.42
C LEU A 680 28.35 -13.84 -4.54
N ALA A 681 27.07 -14.07 -4.41
CA ALA A 681 26.45 -15.37 -4.67
C ALA A 681 26.57 -15.78 -6.15
N LEU A 682 26.35 -14.84 -7.07
CA LEU A 682 26.60 -15.07 -8.50
C LEU A 682 28.07 -15.34 -8.79
N ALA A 683 28.99 -14.57 -8.17
CA ALA A 683 30.43 -14.79 -8.31
C ALA A 683 30.83 -16.18 -7.78
N PHE A 684 30.26 -16.62 -6.66
CA PHE A 684 30.45 -17.96 -6.13
C PHE A 684 29.92 -19.04 -7.08
N ALA A 685 28.71 -18.85 -7.61
CA ALA A 685 28.07 -19.83 -8.47
C ALA A 685 28.66 -19.87 -9.88
N GLN A 686 29.03 -18.73 -10.48
CA GLN A 686 29.36 -18.63 -11.91
C GLN A 686 30.81 -18.27 -12.18
N LEU A 687 31.46 -17.47 -11.34
CA LEU A 687 32.81 -16.94 -11.61
C LEU A 687 33.91 -17.63 -10.82
N GLY A 688 33.61 -18.73 -10.14
CA GLY A 688 34.60 -19.53 -9.44
C GLY A 688 35.15 -18.87 -8.15
N LEU A 689 34.39 -17.98 -7.51
CA LEU A 689 34.70 -17.51 -6.17
C LEU A 689 34.69 -18.70 -5.20
N GLU A 690 35.82 -19.03 -4.62
CA GLU A 690 35.97 -20.18 -3.72
C GLU A 690 35.89 -19.78 -2.24
N ILE A 691 35.56 -20.73 -1.37
CA ILE A 691 35.41 -20.54 0.08
C ILE A 691 36.69 -19.97 0.73
N ASN A 692 37.88 -20.33 0.22
CA ASN A 692 39.15 -19.84 0.70
C ASN A 692 39.59 -18.49 0.09
N ASN A 693 38.78 -17.88 -0.76
CA ASN A 693 39.08 -16.59 -1.36
C ASN A 693 39.01 -15.49 -0.27
N PRO A 694 39.99 -14.57 -0.20
CA PRO A 694 39.95 -13.48 0.79
C PRO A 694 38.66 -12.66 0.79
N LEU A 695 38.09 -12.34 -0.38
CA LEU A 695 36.85 -11.60 -0.49
C LEU A 695 35.66 -12.39 0.10
N PHE A 696 35.62 -13.71 -0.14
CA PHE A 696 34.61 -14.58 0.46
C PHE A 696 34.73 -14.61 1.98
N THR A 697 35.97 -14.81 2.49
CA THR A 697 36.24 -14.83 3.91
C THR A 697 35.89 -13.51 4.58
N GLU A 698 36.22 -12.37 3.98
CA GLU A 698 35.87 -11.03 4.46
C GLU A 698 34.36 -10.84 4.55
N PHE A 699 33.63 -11.24 3.50
CA PHE A 699 32.16 -11.14 3.47
C PHE A 699 31.52 -11.90 4.63
N TRP A 700 31.94 -13.14 4.87
CA TRP A 700 31.35 -13.97 5.90
C TRP A 700 31.84 -13.67 7.31
N SER A 701 33.01 -13.05 7.46
CA SER A 701 33.55 -12.62 8.76
C SER A 701 33.00 -11.27 9.21
N THR A 702 32.40 -10.48 8.31
CA THR A 702 31.77 -9.20 8.62
C THR A 702 30.32 -9.44 9.06
N PRO A 703 29.95 -9.16 10.33
CA PRO A 703 28.62 -9.45 10.83
C PRO A 703 27.54 -8.66 10.09
N ASN A 704 26.74 -9.34 9.28
CA ASN A 704 25.55 -8.77 8.62
C ASN A 704 24.59 -9.89 8.24
N THR A 705 23.61 -10.13 9.11
CA THR A 705 22.63 -11.21 8.95
C THR A 705 21.84 -11.11 7.63
N THR A 706 21.50 -9.91 7.17
CA THR A 706 20.77 -9.70 5.92
C THR A 706 21.59 -10.16 4.72
N ARG A 707 22.87 -9.79 4.66
CA ARG A 707 23.78 -10.21 3.59
C ARG A 707 23.96 -11.72 3.54
N HIS A 708 24.21 -12.33 4.69
CA HIS A 708 24.43 -13.78 4.80
C HIS A 708 23.16 -14.56 4.42
N GLN A 709 22.01 -14.15 4.94
CA GLN A 709 20.73 -14.77 4.61
C GLN A 709 20.41 -14.67 3.13
N GLU A 710 20.60 -13.48 2.53
CA GLU A 710 20.31 -13.26 1.11
C GLU A 710 21.24 -14.04 0.19
N PHE A 711 22.54 -14.14 0.54
CA PHE A 711 23.48 -14.97 -0.22
C PHE A 711 23.01 -16.42 -0.31
N ILE A 712 22.64 -17.02 0.83
CA ILE A 712 22.13 -18.39 0.89
C ILE A 712 20.81 -18.52 0.13
N SER A 713 19.87 -17.61 0.39
CA SER A 713 18.54 -17.61 -0.22
C SER A 713 18.60 -17.47 -1.74
N PHE A 714 19.47 -16.59 -2.24
CA PHE A 714 19.61 -16.34 -3.67
C PHE A 714 20.13 -17.58 -4.41
N ILE A 715 21.14 -18.27 -3.87
CA ILE A 715 21.59 -19.54 -4.44
C ILE A 715 20.44 -20.54 -4.54
N GLY A 716 19.65 -20.70 -3.49
CA GLY A 716 18.50 -21.59 -3.48
C GLY A 716 17.46 -21.22 -4.54
N ARG A 717 17.04 -19.94 -4.55
CA ARG A 717 16.00 -19.45 -5.47
C ARG A 717 16.43 -19.43 -6.93
N SER A 718 17.66 -19.06 -7.22
CA SER A 718 18.10 -18.78 -8.58
C SER A 718 18.94 -19.89 -9.20
N CYS A 719 19.63 -20.68 -8.37
CA CYS A 719 20.49 -21.75 -8.85
C CYS A 719 19.85 -23.14 -8.73
N LEU A 720 18.93 -23.34 -7.78
CA LEU A 720 18.37 -24.66 -7.46
C LEU A 720 16.88 -24.83 -7.75
N THR A 721 16.16 -23.78 -8.14
CA THR A 721 14.68 -23.84 -8.32
C THR A 721 14.19 -23.69 -9.75
N LYS A 722 15.06 -23.71 -10.75
CA LYS A 722 14.59 -23.55 -12.13
C LYS A 722 13.78 -24.75 -12.57
N ASP A 723 12.47 -24.60 -12.69
CA ASP A 723 11.54 -25.57 -13.27
C ASP A 723 11.66 -25.68 -14.80
N SER A 724 12.37 -24.75 -15.42
CA SER A 724 12.43 -24.68 -16.86
C SER A 724 13.83 -24.93 -17.35
N VAL A 725 13.96 -26.03 -18.08
CA VAL A 725 14.90 -26.15 -19.19
C VAL A 725 16.37 -26.13 -18.74
N ASP A 726 16.91 -27.28 -18.89
CA ASP A 726 18.34 -27.59 -18.86
C ASP A 726 18.99 -27.72 -17.48
N ASP A 727 19.19 -28.94 -17.08
CA ASP A 727 20.26 -29.33 -16.14
C ASP A 727 21.64 -28.78 -16.56
N THR A 728 21.77 -28.32 -17.80
CA THR A 728 22.92 -27.62 -18.38
C THR A 728 23.24 -26.30 -17.66
N TRP A 729 22.26 -25.59 -17.06
CA TRP A 729 22.53 -24.32 -16.38
C TRP A 729 23.47 -24.47 -15.18
N LEU A 730 23.31 -25.51 -14.39
CA LEU A 730 24.23 -25.81 -13.27
C LEU A 730 25.62 -26.22 -13.77
N ILE A 731 25.68 -26.91 -14.91
CA ILE A 731 26.92 -27.38 -15.55
C ILE A 731 27.64 -26.22 -16.22
N ASP A 732 26.94 -25.41 -17.01
CA ASP A 732 27.50 -24.29 -17.76
C ASP A 732 27.91 -23.13 -16.85
N ASN A 733 27.29 -22.95 -15.69
CA ASN A 733 27.60 -21.92 -14.71
C ASN A 733 28.59 -22.34 -13.64
N LYS A 734 29.32 -23.42 -13.82
CA LYS A 734 30.50 -23.83 -13.02
C LYS A 734 30.23 -24.14 -11.55
N VAL A 735 28.99 -24.18 -11.09
CA VAL A 735 28.68 -24.61 -9.73
C VAL A 735 28.35 -26.10 -9.70
N SER A 736 29.16 -26.90 -9.02
CA SER A 736 28.90 -28.32 -8.83
C SER A 736 28.06 -28.58 -7.58
N LYS A 737 27.27 -29.68 -7.59
CA LYS A 737 26.54 -30.12 -6.40
C LYS A 737 27.48 -30.34 -5.21
N GLU A 738 28.70 -30.83 -5.45
CA GLU A 738 29.72 -31.00 -4.45
C GLU A 738 30.15 -29.64 -3.82
N LYS A 739 30.36 -28.61 -4.64
CA LYS A 739 30.70 -27.26 -4.16
C LYS A 739 29.60 -26.70 -3.30
N LEU A 740 28.34 -26.90 -3.68
CA LEU A 740 27.17 -26.46 -2.92
C LEU A 740 27.08 -27.15 -1.55
N ILE A 741 27.29 -28.47 -1.49
CA ILE A 741 27.26 -29.22 -0.25
C ILE A 741 28.43 -28.80 0.66
N LYS A 742 29.66 -28.65 0.13
CA LYS A 742 30.80 -28.12 0.88
C LYS A 742 30.55 -26.71 1.42
N PHE A 743 29.84 -25.86 0.65
CA PHE A 743 29.46 -24.55 1.14
C PHE A 743 28.44 -24.66 2.29
N TRP A 744 27.44 -25.54 2.19
CA TRP A 744 26.50 -25.79 3.27
C TRP A 744 27.20 -26.28 4.55
N ASP A 745 28.12 -27.24 4.42
CA ASP A 745 28.94 -27.69 5.53
C ASP A 745 29.71 -26.54 6.18
N TRP A 746 30.38 -25.75 5.34
CA TRP A 746 31.18 -24.62 5.81
C TRP A 746 30.32 -23.58 6.54
N VAL A 747 29.12 -23.25 6.03
CA VAL A 747 28.18 -22.33 6.70
C VAL A 747 27.73 -22.92 8.04
N LEU A 748 27.37 -24.18 8.09
CA LEU A 748 26.98 -24.83 9.34
C LEU A 748 28.13 -24.84 10.37
N GLU A 749 29.37 -24.88 9.96
CA GLU A 749 30.53 -24.84 10.88
C GLU A 749 30.88 -23.42 11.34
N ASN A 750 30.79 -22.42 10.47
CA ASN A 750 31.37 -21.09 10.66
C ASN A 750 30.36 -19.97 10.95
N VAL A 751 29.08 -20.14 10.63
CA VAL A 751 28.02 -19.10 10.80
C VAL A 751 27.17 -19.42 12.02
N SER A 752 27.10 -18.50 12.97
CA SER A 752 26.38 -18.67 14.23
C SER A 752 25.01 -18.00 14.26
N GLU A 753 24.72 -17.06 13.34
CA GLU A 753 23.47 -16.32 13.34
C GLU A 753 22.30 -17.19 12.84
N PRO A 754 21.30 -17.50 13.70
CA PRO A 754 20.19 -18.38 13.34
C PRO A 754 19.42 -17.90 12.10
N LYS A 755 19.16 -16.59 12.00
CA LYS A 755 18.41 -16.01 10.90
C LYS A 755 19.14 -16.12 9.56
N ALA A 756 20.47 -16.07 9.53
CA ALA A 756 21.22 -16.27 8.29
C ALA A 756 20.98 -17.67 7.71
N LEU A 757 20.96 -18.69 8.57
CA LEU A 757 20.75 -20.10 8.20
C LEU A 757 19.37 -20.36 7.61
N SER A 758 18.38 -19.51 7.90
CA SER A 758 17.01 -19.69 7.42
C SER A 758 16.89 -19.67 5.88
N GLY A 759 17.88 -19.10 5.18
CA GLY A 759 17.96 -19.10 3.73
C GLY A 759 18.02 -20.49 3.07
N PHE A 760 18.47 -21.53 3.80
CA PHE A 760 18.56 -22.88 3.27
C PHE A 760 17.20 -23.54 2.98
N GLY A 761 16.10 -22.98 3.45
CA GLY A 761 14.77 -23.46 3.07
C GLY A 761 14.51 -23.40 1.55
N PHE A 762 15.10 -22.42 0.86
CA PHE A 762 15.02 -22.32 -0.60
C PHE A 762 15.82 -23.40 -1.37
N TRP A 763 16.67 -24.17 -0.68
CA TRP A 763 17.50 -25.21 -1.30
C TRP A 763 16.77 -26.52 -1.56
N VAL A 764 15.56 -26.63 -1.07
CA VAL A 764 14.70 -27.82 -1.26
C VAL A 764 13.60 -27.53 -2.27
N ASN A 765 13.73 -28.13 -3.46
CA ASN A 765 12.67 -28.04 -4.47
C ASN A 765 11.54 -29.01 -4.11
N PRO A 766 10.26 -28.56 -4.06
CA PRO A 766 9.14 -29.42 -3.68
C PRO A 766 8.87 -30.56 -4.67
N ASN A 767 9.21 -30.39 -5.94
CA ASN A 767 8.81 -31.28 -7.03
C ASN A 767 9.95 -32.10 -7.63
N LYS A 768 11.21 -31.72 -7.37
CA LYS A 768 12.37 -32.30 -8.06
C LYS A 768 13.55 -32.49 -7.08
N GLU A 769 14.22 -33.62 -7.18
CA GLU A 769 15.49 -33.84 -6.52
C GLU A 769 16.61 -33.08 -7.25
N ILE A 770 17.08 -31.98 -6.69
CA ILE A 770 18.21 -31.20 -7.23
C ILE A 770 19.53 -31.67 -6.61
N LEU A 771 19.58 -31.71 -5.29
CA LEU A 771 20.64 -32.30 -4.50
C LEU A 771 20.17 -33.66 -3.98
N ASP A 772 21.10 -34.58 -3.68
CA ASP A 772 20.76 -35.91 -3.15
C ASP A 772 19.96 -35.79 -1.86
N ASP A 773 18.74 -36.30 -1.86
CA ASP A 773 17.82 -36.23 -0.72
C ASP A 773 18.40 -36.89 0.55
N LYS A 774 19.28 -37.90 0.41
CA LYS A 774 19.97 -38.49 1.56
C LYS A 774 20.90 -37.51 2.28
N VAL A 775 21.50 -36.59 1.52
CA VAL A 775 22.37 -35.53 2.08
C VAL A 775 21.50 -34.39 2.57
N VAL A 776 20.52 -33.99 1.77
CA VAL A 776 19.65 -32.81 2.08
C VAL A 776 18.90 -33.01 3.39
N VAL A 777 18.35 -34.20 3.66
CA VAL A 777 17.61 -34.46 4.91
C VAL A 777 18.49 -34.28 6.14
N VAL A 778 19.74 -34.70 6.07
CA VAL A 778 20.71 -34.52 7.16
C VAL A 778 21.02 -33.03 7.36
N LYS A 779 21.33 -32.34 6.27
CA LYS A 779 21.68 -30.90 6.29
C LYS A 779 20.54 -30.01 6.76
N ILE A 780 19.31 -30.29 6.35
CA ILE A 780 18.13 -29.57 6.84
C ILE A 780 17.91 -29.80 8.33
N ALA A 781 18.07 -31.04 8.83
CA ALA A 781 17.94 -31.32 10.27
C ALA A 781 19.01 -30.54 11.08
N GLU A 782 20.25 -30.53 10.62
CA GLU A 782 21.35 -29.76 11.24
C GLU A 782 21.09 -28.25 11.20
N THR A 783 20.60 -27.74 10.06
CA THR A 783 20.24 -26.34 9.87
C THR A 783 19.14 -25.92 10.84
N LEU A 784 18.04 -26.68 10.91
CA LEU A 784 16.92 -26.40 11.82
C LEU A 784 17.33 -26.45 13.29
N LYS A 785 18.15 -27.41 13.67
CA LYS A 785 18.70 -27.52 15.03
C LYS A 785 19.51 -26.26 15.37
N LYS A 786 20.34 -25.78 14.45
CA LYS A 786 21.22 -24.62 14.66
C LYS A 786 20.50 -23.29 14.59
N SER A 787 19.47 -23.17 13.74
CA SER A 787 18.62 -21.98 13.62
C SER A 787 17.52 -21.88 14.69
N GLY A 788 17.41 -22.89 15.58
CA GLY A 788 16.31 -22.96 16.55
C GLY A 788 14.94 -23.17 15.89
N GLY A 789 14.93 -23.84 14.74
CA GLY A 789 13.73 -24.11 13.97
C GLY A 789 13.35 -23.00 12.97
N ASP A 790 14.08 -21.91 12.89
CA ASP A 790 13.81 -20.82 11.92
C ASP A 790 14.32 -21.19 10.52
N ILE A 791 13.43 -21.15 9.54
CA ILE A 791 13.75 -21.40 8.14
C ILE A 791 12.75 -20.68 7.21
N ASN A 792 13.24 -20.04 6.18
CA ASN A 792 12.44 -19.41 5.16
C ASN A 792 11.99 -20.46 4.14
N TRP A 793 10.78 -20.27 3.57
CA TRP A 793 10.29 -21.13 2.50
C TRP A 793 10.31 -22.64 2.85
N ASP A 794 9.69 -22.98 3.95
CA ASP A 794 9.58 -24.36 4.45
C ASP A 794 8.74 -25.30 3.54
N TYR A 795 7.95 -24.74 2.62
CA TYR A 795 7.06 -25.49 1.74
C TYR A 795 7.76 -26.62 0.97
N GLY A 796 8.95 -26.37 0.43
CA GLY A 796 9.74 -27.38 -0.27
C GLY A 796 10.11 -28.56 0.63
N ILE A 797 10.55 -28.26 1.85
CA ILE A 797 10.93 -29.25 2.87
C ILE A 797 9.70 -30.10 3.25
N LEU A 798 8.59 -29.44 3.55
CA LEU A 798 7.37 -30.09 4.01
C LEU A 798 6.79 -31.01 2.94
N LYS A 799 6.78 -30.60 1.68
CA LYS A 799 6.33 -31.42 0.56
C LYS A 799 7.21 -32.66 0.33
N ARG A 800 8.49 -32.60 0.67
CA ARG A 800 9.42 -33.71 0.50
C ARG A 800 9.57 -34.61 1.74
N LEU A 801 8.89 -34.30 2.85
CA LEU A 801 8.97 -35.10 4.08
C LEU A 801 8.73 -36.62 3.89
N PRO A 802 7.73 -37.08 3.08
CA PRO A 802 7.57 -38.52 2.84
C PRO A 802 8.78 -39.14 2.16
N ILE A 803 9.41 -38.44 1.21
CA ILE A 803 10.62 -38.91 0.53
C ILE A 803 11.81 -38.93 1.50
N PHE A 804 11.96 -37.89 2.30
CA PHE A 804 12.99 -37.82 3.34
C PHE A 804 12.85 -38.95 4.35
N ALA A 805 11.61 -39.28 4.76
CA ALA A 805 11.32 -40.37 5.65
C ALA A 805 11.81 -41.74 5.13
N GLU A 806 11.71 -41.99 3.81
CA GLU A 806 12.25 -43.18 3.18
C GLU A 806 13.79 -43.20 3.16
N LYS A 807 14.43 -42.02 3.07
CA LYS A 807 15.89 -41.92 2.98
C LYS A 807 16.56 -41.94 4.36
N ASN A 808 15.97 -41.22 5.35
CA ASN A 808 16.51 -41.17 6.73
C ASN A 808 15.37 -40.79 7.70
N GLY A 809 14.71 -41.81 8.28
CA GLY A 809 13.56 -41.63 9.16
C GLY A 809 13.88 -40.86 10.44
N GLU A 810 15.04 -41.07 11.04
CA GLU A 810 15.44 -40.39 12.26
C GLU A 810 15.64 -38.87 12.03
N LYS A 811 16.37 -38.50 10.97
CA LYS A 811 16.56 -37.08 10.62
C LYS A 811 15.27 -36.40 10.17
N THR A 812 14.39 -37.14 9.53
CA THR A 812 13.06 -36.62 9.18
C THR A 812 12.21 -36.37 10.41
N LEU A 813 12.29 -37.22 11.42
CA LEU A 813 11.61 -37.00 12.69
C LEU A 813 12.16 -35.73 13.43
N GLU A 814 13.48 -35.53 13.40
CA GLU A 814 14.12 -34.31 13.90
C GLU A 814 13.61 -33.05 13.18
N ILE A 815 13.45 -33.10 11.85
CA ILE A 815 12.88 -31.99 11.04
C ILE A 815 11.45 -31.71 11.47
N ILE A 816 10.58 -32.72 11.52
CA ILE A 816 9.19 -32.60 11.91
C ILE A 816 9.08 -32.03 13.34
N SER A 817 9.91 -32.54 14.26
CA SER A 817 9.95 -32.06 15.63
C SER A 817 10.31 -30.56 15.71
N SER A 818 11.34 -30.14 14.96
CA SER A 818 11.77 -28.73 14.92
C SER A 818 10.72 -27.80 14.30
N PHE A 819 9.82 -28.34 13.47
CA PHE A 819 8.69 -27.58 12.93
C PHE A 819 7.54 -27.44 13.91
N LEU A 820 7.21 -28.49 14.66
CA LEU A 820 6.02 -28.54 15.49
C LEU A 820 6.25 -28.16 16.95
N LEU A 821 7.48 -28.32 17.44
CA LEU A 821 7.84 -28.04 18.83
C LEU A 821 8.93 -26.95 18.91
N ASP A 822 8.85 -26.14 19.97
CA ASP A 822 9.92 -25.23 20.38
C ASP A 822 11.03 -25.98 21.17
N SER A 823 12.09 -25.26 21.52
CA SER A 823 13.21 -25.81 22.32
C SER A 823 12.80 -26.33 23.71
N LYS A 824 11.56 -26.06 24.17
CA LYS A 824 11.00 -26.49 25.46
C LYS A 824 9.93 -27.57 25.30
N ASN A 825 9.82 -28.15 24.11
CA ASN A 825 8.77 -29.10 23.70
C ASN A 825 7.34 -28.52 23.81
N ASN A 826 7.15 -27.20 23.70
CA ASN A 826 5.81 -26.63 23.50
C ASN A 826 5.50 -26.53 22.02
N LEU A 827 4.20 -26.49 21.69
CA LEU A 827 3.81 -26.27 20.29
C LEU A 827 4.35 -24.92 19.78
N ASN A 828 4.98 -24.95 18.63
CA ASN A 828 5.62 -23.76 18.06
C ASN A 828 4.58 -22.77 17.55
N GLN A 829 4.21 -21.79 18.37
CA GLN A 829 3.19 -20.76 18.05
C GLN A 829 3.67 -19.71 17.02
N ASN A 830 4.99 -19.57 16.84
CA ASN A 830 5.56 -18.53 16.00
C ASN A 830 5.60 -18.92 14.51
N ARG A 831 5.20 -20.14 14.14
CA ARG A 831 5.23 -20.59 12.75
C ARG A 831 3.86 -20.44 12.08
N ARG A 832 3.83 -19.60 11.09
CA ARG A 832 2.73 -19.45 10.13
C ARG A 832 2.75 -20.58 9.07
N VAL A 833 2.92 -21.83 9.47
CA VAL A 833 2.71 -22.92 8.52
C VAL A 833 1.20 -23.06 8.38
N PRO A 834 0.62 -22.93 7.17
CA PRO A 834 -0.78 -23.24 6.95
C PRO A 834 -0.93 -24.75 7.15
N MET A 835 -1.16 -25.18 8.37
CA MET A 835 -1.18 -26.61 8.76
C MET A 835 -2.17 -27.42 7.95
N PHE A 836 -3.25 -26.80 7.45
CA PHE A 836 -4.29 -27.46 6.64
C PHE A 836 -3.85 -27.98 5.28
N SER A 837 -2.78 -27.42 4.66
CA SER A 837 -2.32 -27.86 3.35
C SER A 837 -1.20 -28.92 3.39
N ILE A 838 -0.63 -29.19 4.57
CA ILE A 838 0.60 -30.00 4.71
C ILE A 838 0.43 -31.12 5.75
N ASP A 839 -0.72 -31.17 6.39
CA ASP A 839 -1.09 -32.20 7.35
C ASP A 839 -0.91 -33.62 6.80
N GLY A 840 -1.27 -33.82 5.53
CA GLY A 840 -1.12 -35.10 4.86
C GLY A 840 0.33 -35.55 4.72
N GLU A 841 1.24 -34.64 4.36
CA GLU A 841 2.65 -34.94 4.19
C GLU A 841 3.34 -35.30 5.49
N ILE A 842 3.07 -34.55 6.58
CA ILE A 842 3.61 -34.86 7.90
C ILE A 842 3.11 -36.22 8.40
N LYS A 843 1.80 -36.47 8.33
CA LYS A 843 1.22 -37.77 8.72
C LYS A 843 1.78 -38.93 7.93
N ASN A 844 1.90 -38.73 6.60
CA ASN A 844 2.47 -39.76 5.72
C ASN A 844 3.94 -40.04 6.08
N ALA A 845 4.73 -38.99 6.29
CA ALA A 845 6.13 -39.15 6.72
C ALA A 845 6.23 -39.92 8.05
N LEU A 846 5.42 -39.56 9.06
CA LEU A 846 5.41 -40.26 10.36
C LEU A 846 5.04 -41.74 10.22
N LYS A 847 4.05 -42.08 9.34
CA LYS A 847 3.70 -43.47 9.02
C LYS A 847 4.88 -44.24 8.39
N ILE A 848 5.56 -43.63 7.42
CA ILE A 848 6.72 -44.22 6.76
C ILE A 848 7.83 -44.48 7.80
N ILE A 849 8.13 -43.47 8.67
CA ILE A 849 9.15 -43.59 9.70
C ILE A 849 8.81 -44.71 10.66
N TYR A 850 7.56 -44.78 11.12
CA TYR A 850 7.10 -45.84 12.02
C TYR A 850 7.17 -47.24 11.38
N THR A 851 6.67 -47.37 10.15
CA THR A 851 6.64 -48.65 9.45
C THR A 851 8.06 -49.23 9.20
N ASN A 852 8.98 -48.37 8.73
CA ASN A 852 10.32 -48.76 8.35
C ASN A 852 11.35 -48.72 9.50
N GLY A 853 10.99 -48.10 10.64
CA GLY A 853 11.88 -47.92 11.74
C GLY A 853 12.07 -49.18 12.59
N ASP A 854 13.23 -49.27 13.26
CA ASP A 854 13.48 -50.24 14.31
C ASP A 854 12.68 -49.94 15.59
N LYS A 855 12.86 -50.72 16.63
CA LYS A 855 12.09 -50.57 17.88
C LYS A 855 12.32 -49.22 18.55
N ASP A 856 13.54 -48.65 18.45
CA ASP A 856 13.87 -47.34 19.05
C ASP A 856 13.22 -46.18 18.29
N ILE A 857 13.27 -46.25 16.98
CA ILE A 857 12.61 -45.22 16.12
C ILE A 857 11.11 -45.27 16.27
N LYS A 858 10.48 -46.44 16.35
CA LYS A 858 9.07 -46.63 16.62
C LYS A 858 8.64 -46.00 17.95
N GLN A 859 9.47 -46.22 18.98
CA GLN A 859 9.26 -45.61 20.31
C GLN A 859 9.36 -44.08 20.23
N LYS A 860 10.40 -43.53 19.58
CA LYS A 860 10.54 -42.07 19.38
C LYS A 860 9.35 -41.45 18.68
N VAL A 861 8.83 -42.08 17.63
CA VAL A 861 7.61 -41.58 16.94
C VAL A 861 6.41 -41.61 17.85
N THR A 862 6.23 -42.69 18.63
CA THR A 862 5.10 -42.81 19.60
C THR A 862 5.20 -41.74 20.67
N ASP A 863 6.36 -41.54 21.25
CA ASP A 863 6.60 -40.50 22.27
C ASP A 863 6.36 -39.10 21.74
N PHE A 864 6.84 -38.83 20.51
CA PHE A 864 6.61 -37.56 19.84
C PHE A 864 5.10 -37.28 19.60
N ILE A 865 4.34 -38.26 19.11
CA ILE A 865 2.89 -38.13 18.93
C ILE A 865 2.17 -37.92 20.27
N ASN A 866 2.62 -38.62 21.32
CA ASN A 866 2.06 -38.41 22.65
C ASN A 866 2.31 -37.00 23.17
N ILE A 867 3.53 -36.45 22.99
CA ILE A 867 3.82 -35.06 23.36
C ILE A 867 2.89 -34.09 22.60
N LEU A 868 2.70 -34.27 21.31
CA LEU A 868 1.81 -33.42 20.52
C LEU A 868 0.35 -33.49 21.03
N ILE A 869 -0.15 -34.70 21.35
CA ILE A 869 -1.48 -34.91 21.89
C ILE A 869 -1.62 -34.28 23.28
N GLU A 870 -0.64 -34.44 24.17
CA GLU A 870 -0.60 -33.84 25.50
C GLU A 870 -0.61 -32.31 25.44
N LYS A 871 0.02 -31.74 24.41
CA LYS A 871 0.04 -30.29 24.13
C LYS A 871 -1.22 -29.78 23.40
N GLY A 872 -2.21 -30.66 23.20
CA GLY A 872 -3.53 -30.31 22.64
C GLY A 872 -3.66 -30.44 21.13
N SER A 873 -2.67 -30.98 20.42
CA SER A 873 -2.79 -31.21 18.99
C SER A 873 -3.75 -32.37 18.69
N SER A 874 -4.89 -32.05 18.11
CA SER A 874 -5.87 -33.05 17.70
C SER A 874 -5.58 -33.69 16.34
N MET A 875 -4.67 -33.10 15.59
CA MET A 875 -4.33 -33.51 14.23
C MET A 875 -3.80 -34.95 14.15
N PHE A 876 -3.15 -35.43 15.20
CA PHE A 876 -2.48 -36.72 15.24
C PHE A 876 -3.24 -37.81 15.99
N TRP A 877 -4.48 -37.58 16.46
CA TRP A 877 -5.22 -38.60 17.20
C TRP A 877 -5.52 -39.83 16.35
N ASN A 878 -6.00 -39.64 15.12
CA ASN A 878 -6.28 -40.77 14.24
C ASN A 878 -4.99 -41.52 13.82
N LEU A 879 -3.84 -40.84 13.81
CA LEU A 879 -2.57 -41.46 13.49
C LEU A 879 -2.13 -42.44 14.59
N LYS A 880 -2.42 -42.16 15.89
CA LYS A 880 -2.17 -43.06 16.99
C LYS A 880 -2.99 -44.37 16.87
N GLU A 881 -4.24 -44.27 16.44
CA GLU A 881 -5.09 -45.45 16.18
C GLU A 881 -4.50 -46.30 15.07
N VAL A 882 -4.16 -45.71 13.93
CA VAL A 882 -3.55 -46.38 12.79
C VAL A 882 -2.18 -47.00 13.12
N ILE A 883 -1.36 -46.38 13.97
CA ILE A 883 -0.06 -46.88 14.40
C ILE A 883 -0.25 -48.07 15.35
N ASN A 884 -1.29 -48.06 16.20
CA ASN A 884 -1.57 -49.16 17.09
C ASN A 884 -2.21 -50.39 16.39
N GLU A 885 -2.76 -50.22 15.16
CA GLU A 885 -3.29 -51.30 14.32
C GLU A 885 -2.18 -51.97 13.45
N ILE A 886 -1.02 -51.38 13.30
CA ILE A 886 0.18 -51.92 12.60
C ILE A 886 1.10 -52.64 13.59
#